data_141c37d06223eaa279f05cc3e3f0c0e7
#
_entry.id   141c37d06223eaa279f05cc3e3f0c0e7
#
_cell.length_a   1.000
_cell.length_b   1.000
_cell.length_c   1.000
_cell.angle_alpha   90.00
_cell.angle_beta   90.00
_cell.angle_gamma   90.00
#
_symmetry.space_group_name_H-M   'P 1'
#
loop_
_entity.id
_entity.type
_entity.pdbx_description
1 polymer ?
#
loop_
_entity_poly.entity_id
_entity_poly.type
_entity_poly.pdbx_seq_one_letter_code
_entity_poly.pdbx_strand_id
1 'polypeptide(L)'
;MIGRSLSNSVINLGIQDQYAEALNQLGFEFEVLAEQEGDASLGNGGLARFSACQMDSLATLDYPAWGYGLRYEYGLFRQIIVDGFQHEQPDYWLNFGNPWEIERIHVTYEVKFNGTVEEVDMNGEKVKVWIPGETVEAVAYDNPIPGYGTKNTINLRLWAAKPSNQFDLEAYNTGDYINSIVNRQNTEAISNVLYPDDRSHQGKEMRLKQQYFFVSASLQDIIRRFKEAHNNFDELPEQVALHLNDTHPSLSIAEIMRILVDEEHLGWSKAWNIVNKIFSFTTHTVVAEGLEKIPVDLLGSLLPRHLQILYEINSNFMEELKKKIGLDYNRLSRMSIIEEGAVKSIRMANLSIVCSHTVNGVSKVHSNTLKTKTFKDFYELWPEKFQYTTNGVTQRRWIVVSNPSLCALLSKWLGTEAWIRNADLLTGLRDHVDNTSFRHEWKMVKRLNKMRLAEYIETMSGVKVSLDAMFDVQVKRIHEYKRQLLNIFGIIHRYDCLKNMDKNDRRKVVPRVCIIGGKAAPGYEIAKKIIKLCHAVAEKVNNDADIGDLLKLVFIPDYNVSVAELVIPGADLSQHISTAGHEASGTGSMKFLMNGCLLLATADGSTVEIIEELGSDNLFLFGAKVEEVAELREKGGALKVPLQFARVLRMVRDGYFGDKDYFQSLCDTVEVGNDFYLLGSDFGSYLEAQAAADKAFVEPDKWIKMSILSAAASGRFSSDRTIREYAERTWKIDPCQCPF
;
A
#
# COMPACT_ATOMS: atom_id res chain seq x y z
N MET A 1 -7.31 1.14 4.99
CA MET A 1 -7.63 1.51 3.61
C MET A 1 -8.54 0.50 2.91
N ILE A 2 -9.46 -0.09 3.64
CA ILE A 2 -10.51 -0.93 3.04
C ILE A 2 -11.51 -0.05 2.26
N GLY A 3 -11.73 1.18 2.67
CA GLY A 3 -12.72 2.08 2.11
C GLY A 3 -14.11 1.82 2.67
N ARG A 4 -15.13 2.33 1.97
CA ARG A 4 -16.54 2.11 2.31
C ARG A 4 -16.97 0.71 1.91
N SER A 5 -17.85 0.08 2.69
CA SER A 5 -18.30 -1.30 2.47
C SER A 5 -19.71 -1.40 1.88
N LEU A 6 -20.59 -0.41 2.11
CA LEU A 6 -21.99 -0.48 1.70
C LEU A 6 -22.13 -0.69 0.18
N SER A 7 -21.65 0.25 -0.63
CA SER A 7 -21.79 0.17 -2.10
C SER A 7 -21.13 -1.08 -2.66
N ASN A 8 -19.93 -1.43 -2.18
CA ASN A 8 -19.25 -2.63 -2.63
C ASN A 8 -20.02 -3.92 -2.28
N SER A 9 -20.63 -3.99 -1.09
CA SER A 9 -21.37 -5.17 -0.65
C SER A 9 -22.69 -5.35 -1.41
N VAL A 10 -23.47 -4.29 -1.61
CA VAL A 10 -24.75 -4.40 -2.33
C VAL A 10 -24.54 -4.76 -3.81
N ILE A 11 -23.47 -4.25 -4.43
CA ILE A 11 -23.06 -4.60 -5.79
C ILE A 11 -22.62 -6.07 -5.86
N ASN A 12 -21.73 -6.51 -4.97
CA ASN A 12 -21.22 -7.87 -4.97
C ASN A 12 -22.33 -8.91 -4.72
N LEU A 13 -23.30 -8.57 -3.88
CA LEU A 13 -24.47 -9.41 -3.61
C LEU A 13 -25.55 -9.33 -4.67
N GLY A 14 -25.47 -8.41 -5.64
CA GLY A 14 -26.46 -8.23 -6.71
C GLY A 14 -27.81 -7.72 -6.22
N ILE A 15 -27.83 -6.92 -5.14
CA ILE A 15 -29.06 -6.39 -4.50
C ILE A 15 -29.15 -4.86 -4.55
N GLN A 16 -28.35 -4.20 -5.38
CA GLN A 16 -28.26 -2.73 -5.40
C GLN A 16 -29.60 -2.08 -5.69
N ASP A 17 -30.33 -2.55 -6.73
CA ASP A 17 -31.61 -1.96 -7.15
C ASP A 17 -32.70 -2.17 -6.10
N GLN A 18 -32.77 -3.37 -5.53
CA GLN A 18 -33.73 -3.70 -4.46
C GLN A 18 -33.45 -2.87 -3.19
N TYR A 19 -32.15 -2.68 -2.88
CA TYR A 19 -31.75 -1.90 -1.72
C TYR A 19 -32.08 -0.41 -1.92
N ALA A 20 -31.79 0.14 -3.10
CA ALA A 20 -32.12 1.52 -3.46
C ALA A 20 -33.63 1.76 -3.45
N GLU A 21 -34.43 0.84 -4.00
CA GLU A 21 -35.89 0.93 -3.98
C GLU A 21 -36.44 0.91 -2.55
N ALA A 22 -35.94 0.02 -1.70
CA ALA A 22 -36.35 -0.05 -0.29
C ALA A 22 -36.04 1.23 0.46
N LEU A 23 -34.89 1.83 0.22
CA LEU A 23 -34.49 3.12 0.83
C LEU A 23 -35.38 4.25 0.33
N ASN A 24 -35.71 4.30 -0.98
CA ASN A 24 -36.60 5.31 -1.54
C ASN A 24 -38.00 5.26 -0.90
N GLN A 25 -38.50 4.06 -0.61
CA GLN A 25 -39.78 3.89 0.11
C GLN A 25 -39.74 4.43 1.54
N LEU A 26 -38.54 4.48 2.14
CA LEU A 26 -38.28 5.08 3.46
C LEU A 26 -37.94 6.58 3.39
N GLY A 27 -37.88 7.18 2.20
CA GLY A 27 -37.59 8.59 1.96
C GLY A 27 -36.09 8.91 1.92
N PHE A 28 -35.22 7.92 1.68
CA PHE A 28 -33.78 8.09 1.54
C PHE A 28 -33.32 7.79 0.13
N GLU A 29 -32.31 8.53 -0.35
CA GLU A 29 -31.58 8.21 -1.57
C GLU A 29 -30.34 7.37 -1.21
N PHE A 30 -30.14 6.25 -1.94
CA PHE A 30 -29.04 5.31 -1.67
C PHE A 30 -27.68 6.00 -1.73
N GLU A 31 -27.44 6.82 -2.75
CA GLU A 31 -26.17 7.51 -2.98
C GLU A 31 -25.84 8.48 -1.85
N VAL A 32 -26.84 9.25 -1.41
CA VAL A 32 -26.70 10.20 -0.29
C VAL A 32 -26.38 9.47 1.01
N LEU A 33 -27.04 8.33 1.24
CA LEU A 33 -26.77 7.54 2.44
C LEU A 33 -25.39 6.88 2.39
N ALA A 34 -24.99 6.34 1.23
CA ALA A 34 -23.69 5.72 1.05
C ALA A 34 -22.53 6.71 1.25
N GLU A 35 -22.72 7.98 0.94
CA GLU A 35 -21.72 9.03 1.17
C GLU A 35 -21.48 9.35 2.67
N GLN A 36 -22.43 8.99 3.55
CA GLN A 36 -22.25 9.17 4.99
C GLN A 36 -21.32 8.11 5.61
N GLU A 37 -21.08 6.99 4.91
CA GLU A 37 -20.17 5.95 5.40
C GLU A 37 -18.72 6.47 5.37
N GLY A 38 -18.03 6.40 6.50
CA GLY A 38 -16.61 6.70 6.61
C GLY A 38 -15.73 5.54 6.10
N ASP A 39 -14.50 5.86 5.70
CA ASP A 39 -13.52 4.84 5.35
C ASP A 39 -13.06 4.05 6.59
N ALA A 40 -13.03 2.74 6.51
CA ALA A 40 -12.38 1.91 7.53
C ALA A 40 -10.87 2.18 7.53
N SER A 41 -10.38 2.71 8.66
CA SER A 41 -8.99 3.21 8.77
C SER A 41 -8.01 2.10 9.21
N LEU A 42 -7.98 0.99 8.46
CA LEU A 42 -7.25 -0.24 8.79
C LEU A 42 -5.92 -0.39 8.05
N GLY A 43 -5.45 0.62 7.35
CA GLY A 43 -4.22 0.46 6.59
C GLY A 43 -3.64 1.76 6.06
N ASN A 44 -2.40 1.66 5.61
CA ASN A 44 -1.61 2.74 5.09
C ASN A 44 -1.12 2.45 3.67
N GLY A 45 -1.52 3.26 2.70
CA GLY A 45 -0.99 3.22 1.34
C GLY A 45 -1.30 1.95 0.53
N GLY A 46 -0.38 1.63 -0.37
CA GLY A 46 -0.54 0.59 -1.40
C GLY A 46 -0.62 -0.82 -0.87
N LEU A 47 0.18 -1.18 0.14
CA LEU A 47 0.21 -2.52 0.73
C LEU A 47 -1.17 -2.92 1.29
N ALA A 48 -1.74 -2.08 2.15
CA ALA A 48 -3.04 -2.36 2.75
C ALA A 48 -4.19 -2.32 1.72
N ARG A 49 -4.13 -1.39 0.75
CA ARG A 49 -5.12 -1.37 -0.34
C ARG A 49 -5.02 -2.61 -1.23
N PHE A 50 -3.81 -3.10 -1.48
CA PHE A 50 -3.60 -4.34 -2.21
C PHE A 50 -4.21 -5.53 -1.46
N SER A 51 -4.00 -5.65 -0.15
CA SER A 51 -4.66 -6.69 0.67
C SER A 51 -6.19 -6.62 0.57
N ALA A 52 -6.77 -5.42 0.58
CA ALA A 52 -8.21 -5.27 0.39
C ALA A 52 -8.69 -5.70 -1.02
N CYS A 53 -7.90 -5.45 -2.08
CA CYS A 53 -8.18 -5.96 -3.42
C CYS A 53 -8.05 -7.50 -3.49
N GLN A 54 -7.05 -8.06 -2.80
CA GLN A 54 -6.90 -9.52 -2.69
C GLN A 54 -8.10 -10.18 -2.02
N MET A 55 -8.60 -9.61 -0.92
CA MET A 55 -9.79 -10.13 -0.23
C MET A 55 -11.03 -10.12 -1.13
N ASP A 56 -11.29 -9.05 -1.87
CA ASP A 56 -12.37 -8.97 -2.84
C ASP A 56 -12.24 -10.04 -3.93
N SER A 57 -11.03 -10.22 -4.49
CA SER A 57 -10.77 -11.22 -5.52
C SER A 57 -10.83 -12.65 -5.00
N LEU A 58 -10.32 -12.94 -3.79
CA LEU A 58 -10.40 -14.25 -3.16
C LEU A 58 -11.85 -14.66 -2.96
N ALA A 59 -12.70 -13.75 -2.45
CA ALA A 59 -14.11 -14.00 -2.28
C ALA A 59 -14.82 -14.23 -3.64
N THR A 60 -14.55 -13.37 -4.63
CA THR A 60 -15.19 -13.43 -5.96
C THR A 60 -14.81 -14.69 -6.76
N LEU A 61 -13.60 -15.18 -6.57
CA LEU A 61 -13.07 -16.36 -7.26
C LEU A 61 -13.30 -17.66 -6.49
N ASP A 62 -14.10 -17.62 -5.44
CA ASP A 62 -14.51 -18.78 -4.64
C ASP A 62 -13.38 -19.48 -3.88
N TYR A 63 -12.28 -18.81 -3.56
CA TYR A 63 -11.19 -19.40 -2.80
C TYR A 63 -11.47 -19.48 -1.30
N PRO A 64 -11.06 -20.58 -0.62
CA PRO A 64 -11.20 -20.74 0.84
C PRO A 64 -10.14 -19.93 1.58
N ALA A 65 -10.39 -18.66 1.82
CA ALA A 65 -9.40 -17.74 2.35
C ALA A 65 -9.88 -17.04 3.63
N TRP A 66 -8.93 -16.70 4.48
CA TRP A 66 -9.08 -15.84 5.64
C TRP A 66 -8.07 -14.71 5.59
N GLY A 67 -8.52 -13.50 5.90
CA GLY A 67 -7.64 -12.38 6.19
C GLY A 67 -7.51 -12.19 7.70
N TYR A 68 -6.32 -11.84 8.17
CA TYR A 68 -6.06 -11.49 9.57
C TYR A 68 -5.41 -10.12 9.65
N GLY A 69 -5.77 -9.33 10.66
CA GLY A 69 -5.22 -8.00 10.88
C GLY A 69 -5.45 -7.50 12.29
N LEU A 70 -5.08 -6.24 12.54
CA LEU A 70 -5.38 -5.53 13.79
C LEU A 70 -6.57 -4.60 13.59
N ARG A 71 -7.45 -4.55 14.59
CA ARG A 71 -8.54 -3.57 14.69
C ARG A 71 -8.01 -2.29 15.34
N TYR A 72 -7.47 -1.40 14.51
CA TYR A 72 -6.96 -0.13 15.01
C TYR A 72 -8.09 0.80 15.43
N GLU A 73 -8.08 1.25 16.67
CA GLU A 73 -9.11 2.15 17.22
C GLU A 73 -9.11 3.51 16.51
N TYR A 74 -7.92 4.07 16.24
CA TYR A 74 -7.74 5.38 15.63
C TYR A 74 -7.12 5.31 14.23
N GLY A 75 -6.85 4.12 13.73
CA GLY A 75 -6.31 3.86 12.41
C GLY A 75 -5.02 4.59 12.09
N LEU A 76 -4.89 5.03 10.82
CA LEU A 76 -3.92 6.02 10.42
C LEU A 76 -4.48 7.42 10.73
N PHE A 77 -3.63 8.36 11.12
CA PHE A 77 -4.04 9.72 11.44
C PHE A 77 -4.86 10.38 10.32
N ARG A 78 -5.77 11.28 10.70
CA ARG A 78 -6.43 12.24 9.82
C ARG A 78 -5.48 13.42 9.57
N GLN A 79 -5.26 13.75 8.28
CA GLN A 79 -4.43 14.88 7.90
C GLN A 79 -5.26 16.17 7.87
N ILE A 80 -4.83 17.15 8.66
CA ILE A 80 -5.36 18.51 8.62
C ILE A 80 -4.26 19.43 8.16
N ILE A 81 -4.62 20.42 7.33
CA ILE A 81 -3.69 21.45 6.88
C ILE A 81 -4.03 22.76 7.59
N VAL A 82 -3.05 23.28 8.33
CA VAL A 82 -3.15 24.60 8.97
C VAL A 82 -1.98 25.46 8.50
N ASP A 83 -2.27 26.60 7.93
CA ASP A 83 -1.27 27.51 7.36
C ASP A 83 -0.31 26.82 6.36
N GLY A 84 -0.82 25.82 5.61
CA GLY A 84 -0.06 25.01 4.68
C GLY A 84 0.79 23.91 5.30
N PHE A 85 0.76 23.70 6.61
CA PHE A 85 1.46 22.64 7.31
C PHE A 85 0.55 21.45 7.60
N GLN A 86 1.09 20.23 7.48
CA GLN A 86 0.40 19.03 7.92
C GLN A 86 0.36 18.94 9.42
N HIS A 87 -0.83 18.72 9.96
CA HIS A 87 -1.08 18.32 11.33
C HIS A 87 -1.80 16.97 11.34
N GLU A 88 -1.44 16.11 12.29
CA GLU A 88 -2.01 14.79 12.48
C GLU A 88 -3.02 14.80 13.60
N GLN A 89 -4.21 14.26 13.35
CA GLN A 89 -5.24 14.01 14.35
C GLN A 89 -5.67 12.54 14.34
N PRO A 90 -6.20 12.00 15.45
CA PRO A 90 -6.80 10.67 15.44
C PRO A 90 -7.91 10.59 14.39
N ASP A 91 -8.00 9.45 13.71
CA ASP A 91 -9.13 9.15 12.84
C ASP A 91 -10.19 8.38 13.64
N TYR A 92 -11.24 9.08 14.04
CA TYR A 92 -12.33 8.53 14.88
C TYR A 92 -13.33 7.73 14.04
N TRP A 93 -12.86 6.81 13.21
CA TRP A 93 -13.70 6.06 12.29
C TRP A 93 -14.70 5.09 12.94
N LEU A 94 -14.49 4.77 14.24
CA LEU A 94 -15.36 3.90 15.04
C LEU A 94 -16.33 4.66 15.97
N ASN A 95 -16.30 6.00 16.00
CA ASN A 95 -17.09 6.78 16.95
C ASN A 95 -18.60 6.54 16.87
N PHE A 96 -19.11 6.19 15.71
CA PHE A 96 -20.54 5.90 15.50
C PHE A 96 -20.81 4.39 15.39
N GLY A 97 -19.87 3.56 15.84
CA GLY A 97 -19.91 2.12 15.67
C GLY A 97 -19.50 1.67 14.26
N ASN A 98 -19.42 0.37 14.08
CA ASN A 98 -19.12 -0.25 12.80
C ASN A 98 -20.13 -1.38 12.52
N PRO A 99 -21.13 -1.17 11.64
CA PRO A 99 -22.16 -2.16 11.37
C PRO A 99 -21.63 -3.38 10.60
N TRP A 100 -20.42 -3.31 10.05
CA TRP A 100 -19.82 -4.37 9.24
C TRP A 100 -19.06 -5.40 10.07
N GLU A 101 -18.74 -5.10 11.32
CA GLU A 101 -18.01 -6.01 12.20
C GLU A 101 -18.94 -6.77 13.15
N ILE A 102 -18.55 -8.01 13.46
CA ILE A 102 -19.19 -8.87 14.43
C ILE A 102 -18.17 -9.20 15.50
N GLU A 103 -18.37 -8.71 16.71
CA GLU A 103 -17.51 -9.04 17.85
C GLU A 103 -17.71 -10.50 18.26
N ARG A 104 -16.61 -11.24 18.37
CA ARG A 104 -16.57 -12.66 18.76
C ARG A 104 -15.95 -12.81 20.14
N ILE A 105 -16.68 -12.44 21.19
CA ILE A 105 -16.19 -12.52 22.58
C ILE A 105 -15.72 -13.93 22.99
N HIS A 106 -16.27 -14.97 22.39
CA HIS A 106 -15.87 -16.36 22.65
C HIS A 106 -14.61 -16.79 21.87
N VAL A 107 -14.11 -15.96 20.98
CA VAL A 107 -12.85 -16.16 20.24
C VAL A 107 -11.84 -15.17 20.79
N THR A 108 -11.24 -15.57 21.89
CA THR A 108 -10.25 -14.78 22.63
C THR A 108 -9.02 -15.62 22.89
N TYR A 109 -7.84 -15.04 22.69
CA TYR A 109 -6.56 -15.69 22.91
C TYR A 109 -5.67 -14.87 23.80
N GLU A 110 -4.93 -15.53 24.69
CA GLU A 110 -3.89 -14.87 25.48
C GLU A 110 -2.62 -14.70 24.65
N VAL A 111 -2.11 -13.49 24.63
CA VAL A 111 -0.82 -13.14 24.02
C VAL A 111 0.12 -12.72 25.14
N LYS A 112 1.29 -13.34 25.18
CA LYS A 112 2.26 -13.24 26.28
C LYS A 112 3.44 -12.37 25.87
N PHE A 113 3.96 -11.58 26.82
CA PHE A 113 5.15 -10.74 26.60
C PHE A 113 6.08 -10.81 27.81
N ASN A 114 7.35 -10.46 27.59
CA ASN A 114 8.37 -10.38 28.62
C ASN A 114 8.63 -11.69 29.38
N GLY A 115 9.14 -11.61 30.58
CA GLY A 115 9.39 -12.76 31.44
C GLY A 115 10.69 -13.49 31.16
N THR A 116 10.73 -14.77 31.54
CA THR A 116 11.93 -15.60 31.46
C THR A 116 11.64 -16.98 30.87
N VAL A 117 12.67 -17.66 30.39
CA VAL A 117 12.57 -19.05 29.95
C VAL A 117 13.31 -19.94 30.94
N GLU A 118 12.63 -20.94 31.48
CA GLU A 118 13.19 -21.92 32.39
C GLU A 118 13.31 -23.30 31.73
N GLU A 119 14.31 -24.07 32.12
CA GLU A 119 14.40 -25.50 31.78
C GLU A 119 13.76 -26.31 32.90
N VAL A 120 12.72 -27.05 32.58
CA VAL A 120 12.01 -27.93 33.52
C VAL A 120 12.21 -29.36 33.08
N ASP A 121 12.51 -30.24 34.03
CA ASP A 121 12.57 -31.69 33.77
C ASP A 121 11.15 -32.26 33.79
N MET A 122 10.68 -32.72 32.64
CA MET A 122 9.39 -33.40 32.49
C MET A 122 9.66 -34.87 32.09
N ASN A 123 9.60 -35.78 33.06
CA ASN A 123 9.78 -37.21 32.86
C ASN A 123 11.17 -37.62 32.29
N GLY A 124 12.23 -36.89 32.63
CA GLY A 124 13.59 -37.13 32.16
C GLY A 124 13.96 -36.41 30.86
N GLU A 125 13.05 -35.64 30.29
CA GLU A 125 13.32 -34.73 29.18
C GLU A 125 13.33 -33.28 29.65
N LYS A 126 14.35 -32.50 29.25
CA LYS A 126 14.43 -31.07 29.53
C LYS A 126 13.58 -30.32 28.54
N VAL A 127 12.53 -29.70 29.03
CA VAL A 127 11.59 -28.88 28.27
C VAL A 127 11.79 -27.41 28.62
N LYS A 128 11.76 -26.53 27.62
CA LYS A 128 11.82 -25.08 27.85
C LYS A 128 10.41 -24.54 28.05
N VAL A 129 10.21 -23.86 29.17
CA VAL A 129 8.92 -23.24 29.54
C VAL A 129 9.10 -21.72 29.62
N TRP A 130 8.29 -21.00 28.87
CA TRP A 130 8.25 -19.55 28.94
C TRP A 130 7.30 -19.09 30.03
N ILE A 131 7.84 -18.41 31.04
CA ILE A 131 7.09 -17.75 32.12
C ILE A 131 6.91 -16.29 31.73
N PRO A 132 5.71 -15.86 31.31
CA PRO A 132 5.49 -14.49 30.85
C PRO A 132 5.50 -13.49 31.99
N GLY A 133 5.91 -12.26 31.69
CA GLY A 133 5.80 -11.10 32.60
C GLY A 133 4.51 -10.30 32.39
N GLU A 134 3.92 -10.38 31.21
CA GLU A 134 2.68 -9.68 30.84
C GLU A 134 1.81 -10.59 29.97
N THR A 135 0.50 -10.52 30.15
CA THR A 135 -0.48 -11.22 29.31
C THR A 135 -1.58 -10.26 28.88
N VAL A 136 -1.91 -10.30 27.59
CA VAL A 136 -2.93 -9.46 26.94
C VAL A 136 -3.93 -10.36 26.23
N GLU A 137 -5.21 -10.04 26.31
CA GLU A 137 -6.24 -10.76 25.55
C GLU A 137 -6.40 -10.17 24.16
N ALA A 138 -6.41 -11.04 23.13
CA ALA A 138 -6.75 -10.70 21.77
C ALA A 138 -8.18 -11.16 21.48
N VAL A 139 -9.09 -10.22 21.29
CA VAL A 139 -10.50 -10.47 20.99
C VAL A 139 -10.75 -10.31 19.50
N ALA A 140 -11.46 -11.28 18.91
CA ALA A 140 -11.73 -11.30 17.47
C ALA A 140 -12.92 -10.42 17.09
N TYR A 141 -12.75 -9.69 15.98
CA TYR A 141 -13.80 -8.95 15.26
C TYR A 141 -13.85 -9.43 13.82
N ASP A 142 -14.95 -10.06 13.43
CA ASP A 142 -15.12 -10.63 12.10
C ASP A 142 -15.79 -9.62 11.16
N ASN A 143 -15.21 -9.46 9.98
CA ASN A 143 -15.73 -8.61 8.92
C ASN A 143 -16.00 -9.48 7.68
N PRO A 144 -17.25 -9.82 7.36
CA PRO A 144 -17.60 -10.60 6.18
C PRO A 144 -17.28 -9.84 4.90
N ILE A 145 -16.66 -10.52 3.95
CA ILE A 145 -16.29 -9.99 2.62
C ILE A 145 -17.04 -10.82 1.56
N PRO A 146 -18.17 -10.33 1.03
CA PRO A 146 -18.92 -11.03 0.00
C PRO A 146 -18.22 -10.94 -1.36
N GLY A 147 -18.20 -12.04 -2.10
CA GLY A 147 -17.72 -12.07 -3.48
C GLY A 147 -18.77 -11.57 -4.47
N TYR A 148 -18.33 -11.10 -5.64
CA TYR A 148 -19.22 -10.63 -6.71
C TYR A 148 -19.81 -11.79 -7.48
N GLY A 149 -21.16 -11.86 -7.55
CA GLY A 149 -21.90 -12.85 -8.32
C GLY A 149 -21.64 -14.29 -7.88
N THR A 150 -21.38 -14.50 -6.59
CA THR A 150 -21.17 -15.81 -5.98
C THR A 150 -21.83 -15.86 -4.60
N LYS A 151 -22.03 -17.06 -4.06
CA LYS A 151 -22.47 -17.28 -2.68
C LYS A 151 -21.31 -17.28 -1.68
N ASN A 152 -20.06 -17.22 -2.16
CA ASN A 152 -18.89 -17.23 -1.31
C ASN A 152 -18.73 -15.91 -0.55
N THR A 153 -18.56 -16.01 0.75
CA THR A 153 -18.22 -14.90 1.63
C THR A 153 -17.06 -15.34 2.51
N ILE A 154 -15.95 -14.65 2.41
CA ILE A 154 -14.77 -14.90 3.25
C ILE A 154 -14.72 -13.92 4.41
N ASN A 155 -13.84 -14.16 5.37
CA ASN A 155 -13.77 -13.38 6.59
C ASN A 155 -12.43 -12.63 6.70
N LEU A 156 -12.51 -11.36 7.11
CA LEU A 156 -11.38 -10.60 7.62
C LEU A 156 -11.51 -10.53 9.14
N ARG A 157 -10.70 -11.30 9.86
CA ARG A 157 -10.65 -11.31 11.32
C ARG A 157 -9.63 -10.31 11.83
N LEU A 158 -10.10 -9.36 12.61
CA LEU A 158 -9.28 -8.31 13.20
C LEU A 158 -9.18 -8.52 14.72
N TRP A 159 -7.98 -8.31 15.25
CA TRP A 159 -7.70 -8.46 16.68
C TRP A 159 -7.68 -7.12 17.38
N ALA A 160 -8.42 -7.03 18.50
CA ALA A 160 -8.35 -5.91 19.43
C ALA A 160 -7.69 -6.36 20.75
N ALA A 161 -6.76 -5.57 21.25
CA ALA A 161 -6.12 -5.82 22.52
C ALA A 161 -7.05 -5.41 23.67
N LYS A 162 -7.26 -6.31 24.60
CA LYS A 162 -8.05 -6.12 25.81
C LYS A 162 -7.25 -6.56 27.05
N PRO A 163 -7.45 -5.93 28.20
CA PRO A 163 -6.79 -6.41 29.43
C PRO A 163 -7.31 -7.79 29.84
N SER A 164 -6.42 -8.68 30.25
CA SER A 164 -6.75 -10.02 30.74
C SER A 164 -7.49 -10.02 32.07
N ASN A 165 -7.30 -8.96 32.86
CA ASN A 165 -8.02 -8.78 34.11
C ASN A 165 -9.24 -7.89 33.89
N GLN A 166 -10.36 -8.28 34.46
CA GLN A 166 -11.53 -7.42 34.55
C GLN A 166 -11.14 -6.12 35.26
N PHE A 167 -11.95 -5.08 35.04
CA PHE A 167 -11.81 -3.79 35.71
C PHE A 167 -11.44 -3.98 37.17
N ASP A 168 -10.33 -3.39 37.62
CA ASP A 168 -9.85 -3.49 38.97
C ASP A 168 -10.80 -2.69 39.91
N LEU A 169 -11.85 -3.38 40.32
CA LEU A 169 -12.88 -2.82 41.18
C LEU A 169 -12.34 -2.52 42.58
N GLU A 170 -11.35 -3.25 43.05
CA GLU A 170 -10.72 -3.04 44.34
C GLU A 170 -9.90 -1.76 44.35
N ALA A 171 -9.03 -1.55 43.38
CA ALA A 171 -8.31 -0.27 43.20
C ALA A 171 -9.29 0.90 43.04
N TYR A 172 -10.34 0.70 42.24
CA TYR A 172 -11.36 1.75 42.07
C TYR A 172 -12.07 2.09 43.38
N ASN A 173 -12.51 1.09 44.17
CA ASN A 173 -13.22 1.30 45.44
C ASN A 173 -12.30 1.87 46.53
N THR A 174 -10.99 1.67 46.42
CA THR A 174 -10.02 2.28 47.35
C THR A 174 -9.61 3.69 46.95
N GLY A 175 -10.14 4.22 45.81
CA GLY A 175 -9.87 5.56 45.31
C GLY A 175 -8.65 5.66 44.41
N ASP A 176 -8.02 4.57 44.05
CA ASP A 176 -6.90 4.55 43.11
C ASP A 176 -7.40 4.47 41.67
N TYR A 177 -8.13 5.50 41.25
CA TYR A 177 -8.74 5.61 39.93
C TYR A 177 -7.69 5.61 38.79
N ILE A 178 -6.50 6.15 39.07
CA ILE A 178 -5.45 6.30 38.07
C ILE A 178 -4.91 4.90 37.68
N ASN A 179 -4.52 4.08 38.65
CA ASN A 179 -3.95 2.76 38.34
C ASN A 179 -4.99 1.81 37.76
N SER A 180 -6.26 1.90 38.14
CA SER A 180 -7.35 1.11 37.55
C SER A 180 -7.56 1.41 36.05
N ILE A 181 -7.17 2.60 35.59
CA ILE A 181 -7.32 3.03 34.17
C ILE A 181 -6.01 2.85 33.38
N VAL A 182 -4.86 3.16 33.99
CA VAL A 182 -3.56 3.17 33.29
C VAL A 182 -3.21 1.79 32.74
N ASN A 183 -3.39 0.73 33.52
CA ASN A 183 -3.11 -0.64 33.08
C ASN A 183 -3.98 -1.03 31.89
N ARG A 184 -5.24 -0.65 31.91
CA ARG A 184 -6.16 -0.87 30.80
C ARG A 184 -5.72 -0.12 29.54
N GLN A 185 -5.40 1.16 29.65
CA GLN A 185 -4.98 1.98 28.53
C GLN A 185 -3.67 1.50 27.91
N ASN A 186 -2.70 1.07 28.72
CA ASN A 186 -1.43 0.52 28.24
C ASN A 186 -1.64 -0.76 27.40
N THR A 187 -2.55 -1.62 27.82
CA THR A 187 -2.89 -2.83 27.06
C THR A 187 -3.62 -2.50 25.76
N GLU A 188 -4.66 -1.69 25.81
CA GLU A 188 -5.44 -1.29 24.63
C GLU A 188 -4.60 -0.49 23.62
N ALA A 189 -3.53 0.21 24.07
CA ALA A 189 -2.62 0.95 23.20
C ALA A 189 -1.97 0.09 22.10
N ILE A 190 -1.83 -1.22 22.29
CA ILE A 190 -1.28 -2.14 21.28
C ILE A 190 -2.09 -2.10 19.98
N SER A 191 -3.42 -1.96 20.04
CA SER A 191 -4.30 -1.89 18.88
C SER A 191 -4.89 -0.50 18.61
N ASN A 192 -4.31 0.57 19.16
CA ASN A 192 -4.86 1.91 18.98
C ASN A 192 -4.47 2.55 17.65
N VAL A 193 -3.18 2.63 17.34
CA VAL A 193 -2.65 3.43 16.23
C VAL A 193 -1.83 2.59 15.27
N LEU A 194 -2.12 2.73 13.98
CA LEU A 194 -1.34 2.14 12.90
C LEU A 194 -0.04 2.95 12.68
N TYR A 195 1.10 2.28 12.68
CA TYR A 195 2.43 2.86 12.52
C TYR A 195 2.73 4.01 13.51
N PRO A 196 2.79 3.71 14.82
CA PRO A 196 3.29 4.68 15.78
C PRO A 196 4.72 5.11 15.41
N ASP A 197 5.09 6.32 15.82
CA ASP A 197 6.45 6.83 15.59
C ASP A 197 7.49 5.93 16.29
N ASP A 198 8.41 5.36 15.53
CA ASP A 198 9.42 4.39 15.97
C ASP A 198 10.83 4.96 16.05
N ARG A 199 10.98 6.28 16.11
CA ARG A 199 12.28 6.93 16.35
C ARG A 199 12.77 6.72 17.77
N SER A 200 11.87 6.56 18.75
CA SER A 200 12.20 6.25 20.13
C SER A 200 12.27 4.74 20.40
N HIS A 201 12.91 4.35 21.50
CA HIS A 201 12.92 2.96 21.96
C HIS A 201 11.49 2.45 22.23
N GLN A 202 10.67 3.25 22.91
CA GLN A 202 9.27 2.92 23.23
C GLN A 202 8.43 2.72 21.96
N GLY A 203 8.65 3.54 20.93
CA GLY A 203 7.97 3.37 19.64
C GLY A 203 8.37 2.10 18.92
N LYS A 204 9.65 1.72 18.95
CA LYS A 204 10.13 0.44 18.40
C LYS A 204 9.55 -0.75 19.17
N GLU A 205 9.49 -0.67 20.49
CA GLU A 205 8.88 -1.69 21.34
C GLU A 205 7.38 -1.85 21.03
N MET A 206 6.65 -0.73 20.91
CA MET A 206 5.21 -0.76 20.58
C MET A 206 4.98 -1.42 19.22
N ARG A 207 5.77 -1.09 18.20
CA ARG A 207 5.65 -1.76 16.88
C ARG A 207 5.92 -3.25 16.95
N LEU A 208 6.91 -3.68 17.72
CA LEU A 208 7.19 -5.10 17.93
C LEU A 208 6.06 -5.79 18.69
N LYS A 209 5.49 -5.14 19.72
CA LYS A 209 4.29 -5.63 20.42
C LYS A 209 3.11 -5.81 19.47
N GLN A 210 2.85 -4.85 18.59
CA GLN A 210 1.79 -4.93 17.58
C GLN A 210 1.98 -6.11 16.64
N GLN A 211 3.18 -6.31 16.10
CA GLN A 211 3.49 -7.41 15.19
C GLN A 211 3.32 -8.78 15.87
N TYR A 212 3.85 -8.93 17.08
CA TYR A 212 3.74 -10.19 17.80
C TYR A 212 2.31 -10.47 18.26
N PHE A 213 1.60 -9.48 18.79
CA PHE A 213 0.19 -9.61 19.16
C PHE A 213 -0.67 -10.10 17.98
N PHE A 214 -0.46 -9.52 16.82
CA PHE A 214 -1.13 -9.92 15.57
C PHE A 214 -0.83 -11.36 15.18
N VAL A 215 0.43 -11.76 15.12
CA VAL A 215 0.80 -13.11 14.64
C VAL A 215 0.44 -14.18 15.64
N SER A 216 0.60 -13.93 16.93
CA SER A 216 0.29 -14.90 17.99
C SER A 216 -1.20 -15.23 18.02
N ALA A 217 -2.07 -14.22 18.07
CA ALA A 217 -3.51 -14.42 18.06
C ALA A 217 -3.98 -15.15 16.78
N SER A 218 -3.42 -14.75 15.63
CA SER A 218 -3.78 -15.38 14.34
C SER A 218 -3.37 -16.83 14.26
N LEU A 219 -2.16 -17.19 14.71
CA LEU A 219 -1.67 -18.56 14.68
C LEU A 219 -2.41 -19.46 15.67
N GLN A 220 -2.70 -18.98 16.88
CA GLN A 220 -3.51 -19.71 17.84
C GLN A 220 -4.90 -20.04 17.25
N ASP A 221 -5.52 -19.07 16.56
CA ASP A 221 -6.80 -19.28 15.88
C ASP A 221 -6.70 -20.30 14.73
N ILE A 222 -5.68 -20.22 13.91
CA ILE A 222 -5.44 -21.16 12.80
C ILE A 222 -5.24 -22.57 13.31
N ILE A 223 -4.42 -22.77 14.34
CA ILE A 223 -4.15 -24.09 14.94
C ILE A 223 -5.40 -24.63 15.62
N ARG A 224 -6.15 -23.80 16.36
CA ARG A 224 -7.42 -24.22 16.96
C ARG A 224 -8.39 -24.75 15.90
N ARG A 225 -8.60 -23.98 14.83
CA ARG A 225 -9.49 -24.35 13.72
C ARG A 225 -9.01 -25.60 12.99
N PHE A 226 -7.70 -25.78 12.81
CA PHE A 226 -7.14 -27.00 12.25
C PHE A 226 -7.47 -28.22 13.13
N LYS A 227 -7.30 -28.09 14.43
CA LYS A 227 -7.55 -29.19 15.42
C LYS A 227 -9.02 -29.56 15.55
N GLU A 228 -9.96 -28.74 15.11
CA GLU A 228 -11.40 -29.08 15.07
C GLU A 228 -11.71 -30.22 14.10
N ALA A 229 -10.93 -30.37 13.04
CA ALA A 229 -11.16 -31.38 11.99
C ALA A 229 -10.01 -32.41 11.86
N HIS A 230 -8.82 -32.11 12.41
CA HIS A 230 -7.60 -32.87 12.20
C HIS A 230 -6.87 -33.11 13.52
N ASN A 231 -6.35 -34.34 13.70
CA ASN A 231 -5.60 -34.74 14.90
C ASN A 231 -4.10 -34.96 14.63
N ASN A 232 -3.69 -34.92 13.35
CA ASN A 232 -2.31 -35.18 12.96
C ASN A 232 -1.71 -33.93 12.26
N PHE A 233 -0.68 -33.33 12.86
CA PHE A 233 0.00 -32.18 12.30
C PHE A 233 0.75 -32.45 10.98
N ASP A 234 0.97 -33.71 10.61
CA ASP A 234 1.51 -34.04 9.27
C ASP A 234 0.57 -33.62 8.14
N GLU A 235 -0.72 -33.46 8.42
CA GLU A 235 -1.74 -32.99 7.49
C GLU A 235 -1.76 -31.45 7.35
N LEU A 236 -1.12 -30.71 8.27
CA LEU A 236 -1.18 -29.24 8.30
C LEU A 236 -0.74 -28.60 6.97
N PRO A 237 0.34 -29.05 6.29
CA PRO A 237 0.76 -28.49 5.00
C PRO A 237 -0.23 -28.70 3.86
N GLU A 238 -1.13 -29.68 3.95
CA GLU A 238 -2.17 -29.94 2.96
C GLU A 238 -3.44 -29.11 3.21
N GLN A 239 -3.61 -28.62 4.44
CA GLN A 239 -4.81 -27.88 4.88
C GLN A 239 -4.59 -26.38 5.02
N VAL A 240 -3.36 -25.93 5.23
CA VAL A 240 -3.04 -24.54 5.57
C VAL A 240 -1.89 -24.02 4.72
N ALA A 241 -2.12 -22.87 4.07
CA ALA A 241 -1.09 -22.05 3.43
C ALA A 241 -1.07 -20.68 4.11
N LEU A 242 0.09 -20.27 4.61
CA LEU A 242 0.30 -18.96 5.27
C LEU A 242 1.13 -18.06 4.37
N HIS A 243 0.58 -16.93 3.98
CA HIS A 243 1.26 -15.97 3.13
C HIS A 243 1.72 -14.74 3.92
N LEU A 244 3.04 -14.57 4.02
CA LEU A 244 3.65 -13.40 4.64
C LEU A 244 3.59 -12.22 3.66
N ASN A 245 2.75 -11.24 3.96
CA ASN A 245 2.62 -10.03 3.18
C ASN A 245 3.59 -8.96 3.72
N ASP A 246 4.76 -8.88 3.13
CA ASP A 246 5.97 -8.24 3.65
C ASP A 246 6.52 -8.94 4.92
N THR A 247 7.50 -8.33 5.58
CA THR A 247 8.15 -8.87 6.77
C THR A 247 7.40 -8.58 8.08
N HIS A 248 6.34 -7.78 8.04
CA HIS A 248 5.58 -7.38 9.23
C HIS A 248 5.05 -8.60 10.03
N PRO A 249 4.56 -9.69 9.41
CA PRO A 249 4.14 -10.89 10.12
C PRO A 249 5.23 -11.96 10.23
N SER A 250 6.50 -11.69 9.96
CA SER A 250 7.56 -12.71 9.91
C SER A 250 7.84 -13.38 11.26
N LEU A 251 7.51 -12.75 12.39
CA LEU A 251 7.56 -13.39 13.71
C LEU A 251 6.65 -14.63 13.82
N SER A 252 5.69 -14.78 12.91
CA SER A 252 4.86 -16.00 12.82
C SER A 252 5.67 -17.28 12.65
N ILE A 253 6.86 -17.21 12.05
CA ILE A 253 7.75 -18.36 11.91
C ILE A 253 8.25 -18.85 13.27
N ALA A 254 8.70 -17.93 14.11
CA ALA A 254 9.15 -18.28 15.47
C ALA A 254 7.96 -18.66 16.37
N GLU A 255 6.81 -18.00 16.23
CA GLU A 255 5.62 -18.29 17.03
C GLU A 255 5.02 -19.66 16.71
N ILE A 256 4.88 -20.03 15.45
CA ILE A 256 4.36 -21.36 15.12
C ILE A 256 5.33 -22.46 15.53
N MET A 257 6.64 -22.24 15.46
CA MET A 257 7.62 -23.16 16.01
C MET A 257 7.44 -23.33 17.52
N ARG A 258 7.22 -22.22 18.25
CA ARG A 258 6.94 -22.27 19.69
C ARG A 258 5.66 -23.07 19.98
N ILE A 259 4.57 -22.80 19.27
CA ILE A 259 3.31 -23.53 19.45
C ILE A 259 3.52 -25.04 19.20
N LEU A 260 4.13 -25.40 18.07
CA LEU A 260 4.31 -26.81 17.70
C LEU A 260 5.27 -27.56 18.62
N VAL A 261 6.35 -26.92 19.07
CA VAL A 261 7.37 -27.58 19.92
C VAL A 261 7.01 -27.50 21.39
N ASP A 262 6.63 -26.35 21.91
CA ASP A 262 6.46 -26.11 23.33
C ASP A 262 5.05 -26.50 23.82
N GLU A 263 3.99 -26.27 22.99
CA GLU A 263 2.60 -26.53 23.38
C GLU A 263 2.07 -27.87 22.82
N GLU A 264 2.37 -28.20 21.56
CA GLU A 264 1.93 -29.42 20.90
C GLU A 264 2.97 -30.55 20.99
N HIS A 265 4.11 -30.32 21.62
CA HIS A 265 5.17 -31.28 21.93
C HIS A 265 5.71 -32.03 20.70
N LEU A 266 5.76 -31.40 19.53
CA LEU A 266 6.42 -31.95 18.36
C LEU A 266 7.93 -31.85 18.50
N GLY A 267 8.66 -32.86 18.03
CA GLY A 267 10.11 -32.77 17.91
C GLY A 267 10.50 -31.66 16.91
N TRP A 268 11.59 -30.94 17.19
CA TRP A 268 12.06 -29.79 16.40
C TRP A 268 12.11 -30.03 14.89
N SER A 269 12.73 -31.15 14.48
CA SER A 269 12.89 -31.46 13.05
C SER A 269 11.55 -31.70 12.34
N LYS A 270 10.59 -32.30 13.04
CA LYS A 270 9.23 -32.51 12.52
C LYS A 270 8.50 -31.16 12.38
N ALA A 271 8.54 -30.34 13.41
CA ALA A 271 7.93 -29.01 13.40
C ALA A 271 8.52 -28.13 12.28
N TRP A 272 9.84 -28.09 12.16
CA TRP A 272 10.50 -27.32 11.13
C TRP A 272 10.17 -27.78 9.72
N ASN A 273 10.07 -29.09 9.49
CA ASN A 273 9.66 -29.64 8.18
C ASN A 273 8.22 -29.27 7.80
N ILE A 274 7.31 -29.20 8.77
CA ILE A 274 5.94 -28.72 8.58
C ILE A 274 5.94 -27.22 8.22
N VAL A 275 6.63 -26.42 9.04
CA VAL A 275 6.69 -24.97 8.93
C VAL A 275 7.23 -24.51 7.57
N ASN A 276 8.30 -25.15 7.06
CA ASN A 276 8.84 -24.85 5.73
C ASN A 276 7.88 -25.12 4.56
N LYS A 277 6.85 -25.91 4.75
CA LYS A 277 5.89 -26.26 3.70
C LYS A 277 4.66 -25.35 3.67
N ILE A 278 4.38 -24.60 4.74
CA ILE A 278 3.18 -23.82 4.86
C ILE A 278 3.39 -22.32 4.53
N PHE A 279 4.63 -21.80 4.61
CA PHE A 279 4.91 -20.38 4.41
C PHE A 279 5.31 -20.04 2.97
N SER A 280 4.78 -18.92 2.51
CA SER A 280 5.25 -18.17 1.35
C SER A 280 5.43 -16.69 1.71
N PHE A 281 6.30 -15.98 1.00
CA PHE A 281 6.72 -14.63 1.33
C PHE A 281 6.67 -13.71 0.12
N THR A 282 5.96 -12.61 0.23
CA THR A 282 6.01 -11.49 -0.71
C THR A 282 6.74 -10.31 -0.06
N THR A 283 7.79 -9.82 -0.68
CA THR A 283 8.41 -8.55 -0.29
C THR A 283 7.85 -7.41 -1.14
N HIS A 284 7.63 -6.26 -0.50
CA HIS A 284 7.25 -5.00 -1.16
C HIS A 284 8.39 -3.98 -1.12
N THR A 285 9.52 -4.35 -0.54
CA THR A 285 10.70 -3.50 -0.38
C THR A 285 11.67 -3.72 -1.53
N VAL A 286 12.15 -2.64 -2.14
CA VAL A 286 13.09 -2.70 -3.27
C VAL A 286 14.53 -2.65 -2.78
N VAL A 287 14.84 -1.63 -1.97
CA VAL A 287 16.21 -1.34 -1.53
C VAL A 287 16.56 -2.06 -0.23
N ALA A 288 17.79 -2.58 -0.15
CA ALA A 288 18.24 -3.37 0.99
C ALA A 288 18.17 -2.61 2.33
N GLU A 289 18.38 -1.29 2.30
CA GLU A 289 18.32 -0.42 3.47
C GLU A 289 16.94 -0.28 4.08
N GLY A 290 15.89 -0.56 3.29
CA GLY A 290 14.49 -0.56 3.73
C GLY A 290 14.03 -1.89 4.35
N LEU A 291 14.87 -2.92 4.36
CA LEU A 291 14.53 -4.22 4.94
C LEU A 291 14.50 -4.14 6.46
N GLU A 292 13.45 -4.70 7.06
CA GLU A 292 13.20 -4.63 8.49
C GLU A 292 14.22 -5.43 9.30
N LYS A 293 14.74 -4.82 10.36
CA LYS A 293 15.64 -5.43 11.33
C LYS A 293 15.14 -5.16 12.74
N ILE A 294 15.19 -6.18 13.60
CA ILE A 294 14.80 -6.05 15.00
C ILE A 294 16.03 -6.23 15.89
N PRO A 295 16.38 -5.25 16.75
CA PRO A 295 17.49 -5.39 17.70
C PRO A 295 17.30 -6.61 18.60
N VAL A 296 18.36 -7.40 18.77
CA VAL A 296 18.34 -8.63 19.59
C VAL A 296 17.97 -8.34 21.03
N ASP A 297 18.47 -7.24 21.61
CA ASP A 297 18.18 -6.88 22.99
C ASP A 297 16.71 -6.55 23.20
N LEU A 298 16.11 -5.82 22.25
CA LEU A 298 14.67 -5.50 22.28
C LEU A 298 13.83 -6.79 22.16
N LEU A 299 14.17 -7.63 21.18
CA LEU A 299 13.44 -8.90 20.98
C LEU A 299 13.61 -9.83 22.20
N GLY A 300 14.82 -9.92 22.75
CA GLY A 300 15.10 -10.78 23.90
C GLY A 300 14.40 -10.36 25.18
N SER A 301 14.23 -9.06 25.40
CA SER A 301 13.48 -8.56 26.55
C SER A 301 11.98 -8.79 26.41
N LEU A 302 11.43 -8.64 25.22
CA LEU A 302 10.00 -8.75 24.95
C LEU A 302 9.57 -10.21 24.71
N LEU A 303 10.37 -10.97 23.97
CA LEU A 303 10.06 -12.33 23.49
C LEU A 303 11.26 -13.28 23.67
N PRO A 304 11.64 -13.58 24.92
CA PRO A 304 12.88 -14.35 25.19
C PRO A 304 12.86 -15.74 24.59
N ARG A 305 11.72 -16.44 24.56
CA ARG A 305 11.61 -17.77 23.96
C ARG A 305 11.76 -17.74 22.45
N HIS A 306 11.18 -16.74 21.80
CA HIS A 306 11.28 -16.55 20.33
C HIS A 306 12.71 -16.26 19.92
N LEU A 307 13.44 -15.46 20.68
CA LEU A 307 14.87 -15.24 20.42
C LEU A 307 15.66 -16.56 20.44
N GLN A 308 15.43 -17.43 21.41
CA GLN A 308 16.08 -18.74 21.46
C GLN A 308 15.74 -19.58 20.21
N ILE A 309 14.48 -19.59 19.79
CA ILE A 309 14.03 -20.30 18.59
C ILE A 309 14.73 -19.73 17.33
N LEU A 310 14.83 -18.42 17.21
CA LEU A 310 15.50 -17.77 16.08
C LEU A 310 17.00 -18.09 16.05
N TYR A 311 17.66 -18.15 17.19
CA TYR A 311 19.05 -18.60 17.26
C TYR A 311 19.22 -20.05 16.80
N GLU A 312 18.30 -20.94 17.18
CA GLU A 312 18.33 -22.34 16.78
C GLU A 312 18.06 -22.49 15.26
N ILE A 313 17.07 -21.77 14.73
CA ILE A 313 16.81 -21.74 13.29
C ILE A 313 18.05 -21.26 12.53
N ASN A 314 18.69 -20.17 12.99
CA ASN A 314 19.88 -19.63 12.33
C ASN A 314 21.07 -20.59 12.43
N SER A 315 21.27 -21.22 13.58
CA SER A 315 22.37 -22.20 13.76
C SER A 315 22.23 -23.35 12.77
N ASN A 316 21.07 -23.97 12.70
CA ASN A 316 20.78 -25.08 11.78
C ASN A 316 20.94 -24.66 10.32
N PHE A 317 20.42 -23.49 9.96
CA PHE A 317 20.57 -22.94 8.61
C PHE A 317 22.04 -22.68 8.25
N MET A 318 22.81 -22.08 9.16
CA MET A 318 24.23 -21.79 8.92
C MET A 318 25.07 -23.06 8.79
N GLU A 319 24.75 -24.13 9.51
CA GLU A 319 25.40 -25.42 9.35
C GLU A 319 25.15 -26.07 7.99
N GLU A 320 23.90 -26.02 7.54
CA GLU A 320 23.54 -26.50 6.19
C GLU A 320 24.18 -25.66 5.10
N LEU A 321 24.19 -24.34 5.29
CA LEU A 321 24.78 -23.39 4.33
C LEU A 321 26.28 -23.66 4.17
N LYS A 322 27.01 -23.83 5.29
CA LYS A 322 28.47 -24.16 5.25
C LYS A 322 28.73 -25.45 4.47
N LYS A 323 27.86 -26.47 4.58
CA LYS A 323 27.99 -27.72 3.81
C LYS A 323 27.83 -27.49 2.30
N LYS A 324 26.98 -26.52 1.90
CA LYS A 324 26.66 -26.23 0.50
C LYS A 324 27.66 -25.29 -0.19
N ILE A 325 28.08 -24.21 0.49
CA ILE A 325 28.92 -23.15 -0.10
C ILE A 325 30.33 -23.09 0.47
N GLY A 326 30.67 -23.94 1.43
CA GLY A 326 31.97 -23.91 2.11
C GLY A 326 32.13 -22.72 3.10
N LEU A 327 33.36 -22.30 3.32
CA LEU A 327 33.72 -21.24 4.28
C LEU A 327 33.87 -19.86 3.60
N ASP A 328 32.95 -19.48 2.74
CA ASP A 328 32.85 -18.09 2.27
C ASP A 328 32.24 -17.22 3.36
N TYR A 329 33.09 -16.69 4.23
CA TYR A 329 32.67 -15.91 5.40
C TYR A 329 31.85 -14.67 5.04
N ASN A 330 32.12 -14.01 3.92
CA ASN A 330 31.38 -12.83 3.49
C ASN A 330 29.95 -13.20 3.08
N ARG A 331 29.80 -14.27 2.32
CA ARG A 331 28.49 -14.78 1.91
C ARG A 331 27.72 -15.34 3.09
N LEU A 332 28.35 -16.11 3.96
CA LEU A 332 27.77 -16.61 5.21
C LEU A 332 27.24 -15.45 6.07
N SER A 333 28.02 -14.38 6.23
CA SER A 333 27.61 -13.20 7.00
C SER A 333 26.40 -12.50 6.41
N ARG A 334 26.34 -12.32 5.07
CA ARG A 334 25.19 -11.68 4.41
C ARG A 334 23.91 -12.51 4.49
N MET A 335 24.03 -13.84 4.46
CA MET A 335 22.87 -14.75 4.47
C MET A 335 22.38 -15.08 5.89
N SER A 336 23.22 -14.90 6.91
CA SER A 336 22.78 -15.11 8.30
C SER A 336 21.52 -14.33 8.64
N ILE A 337 20.59 -14.97 9.35
CA ILE A 337 19.38 -14.32 9.89
C ILE A 337 19.78 -13.29 10.95
N ILE A 338 20.91 -13.53 11.64
CA ILE A 338 21.46 -12.63 12.67
C ILE A 338 22.55 -11.77 12.04
N GLU A 339 22.38 -10.47 12.11
CA GLU A 339 23.40 -9.49 11.75
C GLU A 339 24.24 -9.14 12.96
N GLU A 340 25.55 -9.37 12.83
CA GLU A 340 26.53 -8.95 13.81
C GLU A 340 26.98 -7.50 13.50
N GLY A 341 27.24 -6.70 14.51
CA GLY A 341 27.68 -5.31 14.36
C GLY A 341 27.54 -4.50 15.64
N ALA A 342 27.52 -3.18 15.52
CA ALA A 342 27.34 -2.26 16.65
C ALA A 342 26.00 -2.50 17.37
N VAL A 343 24.97 -2.83 16.61
CA VAL A 343 23.67 -3.29 17.11
C VAL A 343 23.38 -4.65 16.48
N LYS A 344 23.45 -5.71 17.29
CA LYS A 344 23.10 -7.05 16.84
C LYS A 344 21.59 -7.12 16.55
N SER A 345 21.21 -7.58 15.37
CA SER A 345 19.81 -7.51 14.91
C SER A 345 19.38 -8.78 14.18
N ILE A 346 18.08 -9.05 14.19
CA ILE A 346 17.44 -10.09 13.38
C ILE A 346 17.03 -9.49 12.04
N ARG A 347 17.49 -10.09 10.95
CA ARG A 347 17.08 -9.74 9.57
C ARG A 347 15.80 -10.48 9.20
N MET A 348 14.67 -9.78 9.25
CA MET A 348 13.36 -10.39 9.08
C MET A 348 13.14 -10.95 7.67
N ALA A 349 13.67 -10.31 6.64
CA ALA A 349 13.60 -10.83 5.28
C ALA A 349 14.39 -12.13 5.11
N ASN A 350 15.60 -12.23 5.69
CA ASN A 350 16.40 -13.46 5.65
C ASN A 350 15.65 -14.62 6.31
N LEU A 351 15.05 -14.39 7.49
CA LEU A 351 14.21 -15.36 8.17
C LEU A 351 13.07 -15.85 7.26
N SER A 352 12.37 -14.92 6.63
CA SER A 352 11.23 -15.21 5.76
C SER A 352 11.64 -16.03 4.53
N ILE A 353 12.79 -15.72 3.90
CA ILE A 353 13.32 -16.47 2.75
C ILE A 353 13.75 -17.89 3.15
N VAL A 354 14.44 -18.03 4.27
CA VAL A 354 14.90 -19.32 4.77
C VAL A 354 13.73 -20.28 5.01
N CYS A 355 12.67 -19.77 5.64
CA CYS A 355 11.50 -20.56 5.99
C CYS A 355 10.55 -20.81 4.80
N SER A 356 10.35 -19.83 3.93
CA SER A 356 9.32 -19.92 2.90
C SER A 356 9.71 -20.83 1.73
N HIS A 357 8.75 -21.61 1.23
CA HIS A 357 8.94 -22.42 0.02
C HIS A 357 8.92 -21.58 -1.26
N THR A 358 8.26 -20.42 -1.22
CA THR A 358 8.14 -19.49 -2.36
C THR A 358 8.34 -18.06 -1.90
N VAL A 359 9.13 -17.31 -2.66
CA VAL A 359 9.43 -15.89 -2.45
C VAL A 359 9.12 -15.14 -3.73
N ASN A 360 8.36 -14.06 -3.65
CA ASN A 360 8.10 -13.24 -4.83
C ASN A 360 8.24 -11.75 -4.58
N GLY A 361 8.63 -11.05 -5.65
CA GLY A 361 8.43 -9.62 -5.80
C GLY A 361 7.09 -9.31 -6.48
N VAL A 362 6.75 -8.05 -6.54
CA VAL A 362 5.41 -7.54 -6.90
C VAL A 362 5.34 -6.91 -8.30
N SER A 363 6.40 -7.00 -9.06
CA SER A 363 6.49 -6.70 -10.49
C SER A 363 7.67 -7.46 -11.11
N LYS A 364 7.72 -7.52 -12.43
CA LYS A 364 8.81 -8.15 -13.20
C LYS A 364 10.16 -7.51 -12.88
N VAL A 365 10.23 -6.18 -12.90
CA VAL A 365 11.44 -5.40 -12.57
C VAL A 365 11.87 -5.62 -11.12
N HIS A 366 10.94 -5.51 -10.19
CA HIS A 366 11.23 -5.71 -8.77
C HIS A 366 11.80 -7.11 -8.51
N SER A 367 11.16 -8.14 -9.03
CA SER A 367 11.61 -9.51 -8.84
C SER A 367 12.97 -9.78 -9.47
N ASN A 368 13.28 -9.15 -10.60
CA ASN A 368 14.61 -9.21 -11.19
C ASN A 368 15.66 -8.53 -10.27
N THR A 369 15.33 -7.39 -9.68
CA THR A 369 16.21 -6.70 -8.70
C THR A 369 16.46 -7.58 -7.48
N LEU A 370 15.44 -8.28 -6.97
CA LEU A 370 15.60 -9.22 -5.87
C LEU A 370 16.58 -10.34 -6.21
N LYS A 371 16.46 -10.92 -7.40
CA LYS A 371 17.32 -12.03 -7.88
C LYS A 371 18.75 -11.62 -8.14
N THR A 372 18.96 -10.40 -8.67
CA THR A 372 20.28 -9.98 -9.15
C THR A 372 21.06 -9.10 -8.17
N LYS A 373 20.36 -8.47 -7.21
CA LYS A 373 20.94 -7.53 -6.23
C LYS A 373 20.58 -7.89 -4.80
N THR A 374 19.32 -7.62 -4.37
CA THR A 374 18.91 -7.60 -2.96
C THR A 374 19.05 -8.97 -2.28
N PHE A 375 18.62 -10.05 -2.94
CA PHE A 375 18.65 -11.42 -2.43
C PHE A 375 19.45 -12.36 -3.34
N LYS A 376 20.45 -11.83 -4.04
CA LYS A 376 21.27 -12.59 -5.00
C LYS A 376 21.84 -13.88 -4.39
N ASP A 377 22.42 -13.81 -3.20
CA ASP A 377 23.01 -14.98 -2.53
C ASP A 377 21.97 -16.09 -2.27
N PHE A 378 20.74 -15.71 -1.91
CA PHE A 378 19.65 -16.67 -1.71
C PHE A 378 19.10 -17.22 -3.03
N TYR A 379 19.01 -16.37 -4.06
CA TYR A 379 18.59 -16.80 -5.39
C TYR A 379 19.58 -17.81 -6.00
N GLU A 380 20.87 -17.60 -5.85
CA GLU A 380 21.91 -18.55 -6.29
C GLU A 380 21.82 -19.89 -5.53
N LEU A 381 21.36 -19.86 -4.25
CA LEU A 381 21.22 -21.07 -3.44
C LEU A 381 19.92 -21.83 -3.74
N TRP A 382 18.82 -21.11 -3.99
CA TRP A 382 17.47 -21.65 -4.18
C TRP A 382 16.73 -20.90 -5.32
N PRO A 383 17.18 -21.01 -6.58
CA PRO A 383 16.56 -20.28 -7.68
C PRO A 383 15.08 -20.63 -7.88
N GLU A 384 14.68 -21.87 -7.51
CA GLU A 384 13.32 -22.37 -7.60
C GLU A 384 12.33 -21.69 -6.67
N LYS A 385 12.81 -21.12 -5.55
CA LYS A 385 11.95 -20.37 -4.61
C LYS A 385 11.47 -19.04 -5.19
N PHE A 386 12.26 -18.42 -6.09
CA PHE A 386 12.05 -17.03 -6.51
C PHE A 386 11.20 -16.93 -7.79
N GLN A 387 10.05 -16.31 -7.64
CA GLN A 387 9.16 -16.01 -8.77
C GLN A 387 8.70 -14.54 -8.74
N TYR A 388 7.86 -14.14 -9.67
CA TYR A 388 7.16 -12.86 -9.59
C TYR A 388 5.66 -13.06 -9.76
N THR A 389 4.90 -12.22 -9.06
CA THR A 389 3.47 -12.06 -9.24
C THR A 389 3.18 -10.57 -9.21
N THR A 390 2.81 -10.02 -10.37
CA THR A 390 2.54 -8.58 -10.48
C THR A 390 1.28 -8.23 -9.72
N ASN A 391 1.33 -7.15 -8.95
CA ASN A 391 0.15 -6.63 -8.26
C ASN A 391 -0.98 -6.33 -9.24
N GLY A 392 -2.18 -6.24 -8.70
CA GLY A 392 -3.38 -5.85 -9.43
C GLY A 392 -4.35 -5.09 -8.53
N VAL A 393 -5.39 -4.56 -9.12
CA VAL A 393 -6.47 -3.85 -8.44
C VAL A 393 -7.82 -4.41 -8.86
N THR A 394 -8.82 -4.37 -7.98
CA THR A 394 -10.16 -4.87 -8.31
C THR A 394 -10.92 -3.87 -9.17
N GLN A 395 -11.39 -4.29 -10.33
CA GLN A 395 -12.25 -3.50 -11.22
C GLN A 395 -13.62 -3.21 -10.59
N ARG A 396 -14.07 -4.02 -9.65
CA ARG A 396 -15.33 -3.82 -8.93
C ARG A 396 -15.31 -2.51 -8.16
N ARG A 397 -14.29 -2.27 -7.32
CA ARG A 397 -14.16 -0.97 -6.66
C ARG A 397 -13.75 0.14 -7.62
N TRP A 398 -12.75 -0.10 -8.47
CA TRP A 398 -12.09 0.98 -9.22
C TRP A 398 -12.74 1.34 -10.55
N ILE A 399 -13.76 0.59 -10.98
CA ILE A 399 -14.67 0.98 -12.07
C ILE A 399 -16.12 0.97 -11.57
N VAL A 400 -16.65 -0.18 -11.11
CA VAL A 400 -18.09 -0.33 -10.85
C VAL A 400 -18.55 0.63 -9.74
N VAL A 401 -17.87 0.65 -8.60
CA VAL A 401 -18.20 1.54 -7.47
C VAL A 401 -17.81 2.99 -7.76
N SER A 402 -16.57 3.23 -8.21
CA SER A 402 -16.04 4.60 -8.33
C SER A 402 -16.52 5.36 -9.55
N ASN A 403 -16.92 4.67 -10.61
CA ASN A 403 -17.31 5.27 -11.90
C ASN A 403 -18.51 4.57 -12.55
N PRO A 404 -19.71 4.70 -11.96
CA PRO A 404 -20.91 4.02 -12.48
C PRO A 404 -21.23 4.39 -13.93
N SER A 405 -20.97 5.64 -14.35
CA SER A 405 -21.18 6.08 -15.73
C SER A 405 -20.25 5.38 -16.73
N LEU A 406 -19.01 5.15 -16.36
CA LEU A 406 -18.07 4.34 -17.16
C LEU A 406 -18.51 2.88 -17.16
N CYS A 407 -18.92 2.31 -16.02
CA CYS A 407 -19.44 0.95 -15.92
C CYS A 407 -20.57 0.70 -16.91
N ALA A 408 -21.57 1.58 -16.93
CA ALA A 408 -22.68 1.51 -17.87
C ALA A 408 -22.24 1.59 -19.33
N LEU A 409 -21.30 2.50 -19.65
CA LEU A 409 -20.74 2.65 -20.99
C LEU A 409 -20.01 1.38 -21.46
N LEU A 410 -19.17 0.80 -20.58
CA LEU A 410 -18.43 -0.42 -20.89
C LEU A 410 -19.37 -1.59 -21.15
N SER A 411 -20.36 -1.80 -20.26
CA SER A 411 -21.35 -2.88 -20.41
C SER A 411 -22.19 -2.73 -21.70
N LYS A 412 -22.56 -1.49 -22.05
CA LYS A 412 -23.28 -1.20 -23.31
C LYS A 412 -22.46 -1.58 -24.54
N TRP A 413 -21.22 -1.13 -24.64
CA TRP A 413 -20.41 -1.30 -25.85
C TRP A 413 -19.74 -2.68 -25.95
N LEU A 414 -19.44 -3.33 -24.83
CA LEU A 414 -19.02 -4.73 -24.82
C LEU A 414 -20.19 -5.71 -24.97
N GLY A 415 -21.43 -5.25 -24.83
CA GLY A 415 -22.64 -6.07 -24.92
C GLY A 415 -22.81 -7.07 -23.78
N THR A 416 -22.07 -6.92 -22.69
CA THR A 416 -22.08 -7.84 -21.54
C THR A 416 -21.53 -7.17 -20.28
N GLU A 417 -21.97 -7.62 -19.12
CA GLU A 417 -21.42 -7.28 -17.81
C GLU A 417 -20.35 -8.31 -17.32
N ALA A 418 -20.11 -9.36 -18.10
CA ALA A 418 -19.16 -10.41 -17.72
C ALA A 418 -17.72 -9.88 -17.48
N TRP A 419 -17.38 -8.71 -18.02
CA TRP A 419 -16.10 -8.05 -17.78
C TRP A 419 -15.89 -7.71 -16.28
N ILE A 420 -16.94 -7.55 -15.49
CA ILE A 420 -16.84 -7.27 -14.04
C ILE A 420 -16.18 -8.45 -13.31
N ARG A 421 -16.41 -9.69 -13.79
CA ARG A 421 -15.78 -10.91 -13.27
C ARG A 421 -14.59 -11.38 -14.09
N ASN A 422 -14.48 -10.94 -15.35
CA ASN A 422 -13.36 -11.24 -16.24
C ASN A 422 -12.88 -9.97 -16.95
N ALA A 423 -11.95 -9.28 -16.31
CA ALA A 423 -11.42 -8.00 -16.81
C ALA A 423 -10.70 -8.11 -18.17
N ASP A 424 -10.29 -9.30 -18.60
CA ASP A 424 -9.68 -9.50 -19.93
C ASP A 424 -10.62 -9.10 -21.07
N LEU A 425 -11.94 -9.16 -20.85
CA LEU A 425 -12.95 -8.72 -21.81
C LEU A 425 -12.87 -7.21 -22.12
N LEU A 426 -12.23 -6.40 -21.28
CA LEU A 426 -11.99 -4.97 -21.55
C LEU A 426 -11.17 -4.76 -22.83
N THR A 427 -10.39 -5.76 -23.25
CA THR A 427 -9.64 -5.73 -24.52
C THR A 427 -10.58 -5.48 -25.71
N GLY A 428 -11.84 -5.92 -25.66
CA GLY A 428 -12.84 -5.68 -26.70
C GLY A 428 -13.11 -4.20 -27.01
N LEU A 429 -12.76 -3.28 -26.09
CA LEU A 429 -12.86 -1.84 -26.35
C LEU A 429 -11.99 -1.39 -27.54
N ARG A 430 -10.94 -2.14 -27.88
CA ARG A 430 -10.07 -1.85 -29.03
C ARG A 430 -10.84 -1.83 -30.35
N ASP A 431 -11.88 -2.67 -30.47
CA ASP A 431 -12.70 -2.78 -31.69
C ASP A 431 -13.56 -1.52 -31.91
N HIS A 432 -13.78 -0.74 -30.86
CA HIS A 432 -14.62 0.44 -30.89
C HIS A 432 -13.83 1.77 -30.92
N VAL A 433 -12.51 1.73 -30.84
CA VAL A 433 -11.66 2.93 -30.69
C VAL A 433 -11.85 3.96 -31.82
N ASP A 434 -12.19 3.52 -33.03
CA ASP A 434 -12.46 4.39 -34.17
C ASP A 434 -13.92 4.78 -34.35
N ASN A 435 -14.84 4.24 -33.52
CA ASN A 435 -16.24 4.56 -33.56
C ASN A 435 -16.52 5.94 -32.98
N THR A 436 -17.04 6.85 -33.78
CA THR A 436 -17.29 8.25 -33.40
C THR A 436 -18.32 8.38 -32.27
N SER A 437 -19.38 7.56 -32.29
CA SER A 437 -20.41 7.57 -31.24
C SER A 437 -19.84 7.12 -29.90
N PHE A 438 -19.03 6.05 -29.92
CA PHE A 438 -18.34 5.57 -28.70
C PHE A 438 -17.39 6.62 -28.12
N ARG A 439 -16.59 7.26 -28.97
CA ARG A 439 -15.69 8.34 -28.52
C ARG A 439 -16.44 9.53 -27.93
N HIS A 440 -17.61 9.87 -28.53
CA HIS A 440 -18.45 10.95 -28.01
C HIS A 440 -18.99 10.59 -26.61
N GLU A 441 -19.56 9.40 -26.43
CA GLU A 441 -20.06 8.94 -25.12
C GLU A 441 -18.93 8.86 -24.09
N TRP A 442 -17.74 8.37 -24.48
CA TRP A 442 -16.55 8.33 -23.64
C TRP A 442 -16.14 9.71 -23.12
N LYS A 443 -16.13 10.69 -24.01
CA LYS A 443 -15.87 12.10 -23.66
C LYS A 443 -16.89 12.64 -22.65
N MET A 444 -18.17 12.30 -22.83
CA MET A 444 -19.22 12.74 -21.91
C MET A 444 -19.05 12.15 -20.51
N VAL A 445 -18.72 10.86 -20.41
CA VAL A 445 -18.41 10.20 -19.12
C VAL A 445 -17.23 10.89 -18.42
N LYS A 446 -16.15 11.15 -19.14
CA LYS A 446 -15.00 11.87 -18.58
C LYS A 446 -15.38 13.28 -18.09
N ARG A 447 -16.16 14.02 -18.87
CA ARG A 447 -16.61 15.36 -18.50
C ARG A 447 -17.48 15.35 -17.23
N LEU A 448 -18.38 14.38 -17.08
CA LEU A 448 -19.19 14.21 -15.88
C LEU A 448 -18.32 13.99 -14.63
N ASN A 449 -17.32 13.11 -14.72
CA ASN A 449 -16.41 12.86 -13.62
C ASN A 449 -15.50 14.08 -13.29
N LYS A 450 -15.09 14.83 -14.29
CA LYS A 450 -14.38 16.13 -14.09
C LYS A 450 -15.25 17.16 -13.38
N MET A 451 -16.56 17.22 -13.71
CA MET A 451 -17.49 18.12 -13.02
C MET A 451 -17.59 17.79 -11.53
N ARG A 452 -17.78 16.52 -11.19
CA ARG A 452 -17.84 16.06 -9.79
C ARG A 452 -16.55 16.39 -9.03
N LEU A 453 -15.40 16.18 -9.66
CA LEU A 453 -14.11 16.51 -9.07
C LEU A 453 -13.91 18.02 -8.92
N ALA A 454 -14.31 18.84 -9.90
CA ALA A 454 -14.23 20.27 -9.84
C ALA A 454 -15.10 20.86 -8.71
N GLU A 455 -16.32 20.35 -8.55
CA GLU A 455 -17.22 20.72 -7.45
C GLU A 455 -16.63 20.39 -6.08
N TYR A 456 -16.03 19.20 -5.95
CA TYR A 456 -15.31 18.82 -4.73
C TYR A 456 -14.13 19.76 -4.44
N ILE A 457 -13.33 20.09 -5.45
CA ILE A 457 -12.20 21.03 -5.31
C ILE A 457 -12.70 22.39 -4.86
N GLU A 458 -13.76 22.92 -5.48
CA GLU A 458 -14.33 24.23 -5.12
C GLU A 458 -14.85 24.21 -3.66
N THR A 459 -15.59 23.15 -3.29
CA THR A 459 -16.14 23.01 -1.93
C THR A 459 -15.04 22.92 -0.88
N MET A 460 -13.97 22.18 -1.15
CA MET A 460 -12.89 21.90 -0.21
C MET A 460 -11.89 23.06 -0.08
N SER A 461 -11.58 23.74 -1.19
CA SER A 461 -10.50 24.72 -1.27
C SER A 461 -10.94 26.15 -1.65
N GLY A 462 -12.17 26.33 -2.10
CA GLY A 462 -12.66 27.58 -2.69
C GLY A 462 -12.07 27.90 -4.08
N VAL A 463 -11.23 27.02 -4.63
CA VAL A 463 -10.61 27.22 -5.95
C VAL A 463 -11.53 26.73 -7.05
N LYS A 464 -11.96 27.65 -7.90
CA LYS A 464 -12.69 27.31 -9.13
C LYS A 464 -11.74 26.87 -10.22
N VAL A 465 -12.08 25.77 -10.91
CA VAL A 465 -11.27 25.19 -11.97
C VAL A 465 -12.06 25.02 -13.26
N SER A 466 -11.40 25.24 -14.39
CA SER A 466 -12.02 25.07 -15.71
C SER A 466 -12.06 23.60 -16.11
N LEU A 467 -13.22 23.11 -16.56
CA LEU A 467 -13.38 21.74 -17.06
C LEU A 467 -12.64 21.50 -18.40
N ASP A 468 -12.28 22.57 -19.10
CA ASP A 468 -11.53 22.49 -20.36
C ASP A 468 -10.02 22.42 -20.14
N ALA A 469 -9.56 22.64 -18.89
CA ALA A 469 -8.17 22.43 -18.49
C ALA A 469 -7.85 20.94 -18.37
N MET A 470 -6.59 20.57 -18.59
CA MET A 470 -6.08 19.23 -18.30
C MET A 470 -6.00 19.04 -16.78
N PHE A 471 -6.69 18.04 -16.24
CA PHE A 471 -6.57 17.65 -14.83
C PHE A 471 -5.39 16.70 -14.67
N ASP A 472 -4.29 17.24 -14.15
CA ASP A 472 -2.99 16.58 -13.97
C ASP A 472 -2.81 16.20 -12.51
N VAL A 473 -2.78 14.90 -12.21
CA VAL A 473 -2.98 14.36 -10.86
C VAL A 473 -1.77 13.58 -10.39
N GLN A 474 -1.31 13.86 -9.16
CA GLN A 474 -0.37 13.03 -8.43
C GLN A 474 -0.87 12.81 -6.98
N VAL A 475 -1.53 11.70 -6.73
CA VAL A 475 -2.12 11.36 -5.43
C VAL A 475 -1.54 10.04 -4.90
N LYS A 476 -0.70 10.15 -3.91
CA LYS A 476 0.04 9.06 -3.25
C LYS A 476 0.74 9.58 -2.00
N ARG A 477 1.22 8.69 -1.12
CA ARG A 477 2.06 9.09 0.03
C ARG A 477 3.16 10.04 -0.42
N ILE A 478 3.39 11.09 0.37
CA ILE A 478 4.48 12.04 0.08
C ILE A 478 5.80 11.40 0.49
N HIS A 479 6.70 11.26 -0.47
CA HIS A 479 8.02 10.68 -0.27
C HIS A 479 9.00 11.20 -1.31
N GLU A 480 10.27 11.36 -0.95
CA GLU A 480 11.30 11.87 -1.87
C GLU A 480 11.44 11.00 -3.13
N TYR A 481 11.40 9.64 -2.99
CA TYR A 481 11.52 8.77 -4.16
C TYR A 481 10.33 8.82 -5.12
N LYS A 482 9.13 9.21 -4.64
CA LYS A 482 7.92 9.40 -5.47
C LYS A 482 7.94 10.71 -6.23
N ARG A 483 8.85 11.59 -5.87
CA ARG A 483 9.22 12.84 -6.55
C ARG A 483 8.08 13.86 -6.72
N GLN A 484 7.19 13.99 -5.70
CA GLN A 484 6.27 15.13 -5.69
C GLN A 484 7.02 16.47 -5.83
N LEU A 485 8.24 16.53 -5.27
CA LEU A 485 9.09 17.70 -5.39
C LEU A 485 9.45 18.01 -6.86
N LEU A 486 9.73 16.99 -7.68
CA LEU A 486 9.94 17.16 -9.13
C LEU A 486 8.71 17.76 -9.81
N ASN A 487 7.51 17.27 -9.46
CA ASN A 487 6.26 17.81 -9.97
C ASN A 487 6.07 19.30 -9.59
N ILE A 488 6.28 19.64 -8.32
CA ILE A 488 6.18 21.01 -7.83
C ILE A 488 7.19 21.92 -8.55
N PHE A 489 8.43 21.47 -8.74
CA PHE A 489 9.43 22.21 -9.52
C PHE A 489 9.03 22.39 -10.99
N GLY A 490 8.40 21.40 -11.60
CA GLY A 490 7.82 21.52 -12.93
C GLY A 490 6.69 22.53 -12.99
N ILE A 491 5.84 22.60 -11.97
CA ILE A 491 4.77 23.60 -11.86
C ILE A 491 5.35 25.01 -11.70
N ILE A 492 6.38 25.18 -10.89
CA ILE A 492 7.11 26.46 -10.73
C ILE A 492 7.71 26.89 -12.07
N HIS A 493 8.34 25.96 -12.79
CA HIS A 493 8.89 26.25 -14.12
C HIS A 493 7.80 26.70 -15.09
N ARG A 494 6.66 25.98 -15.14
CA ARG A 494 5.52 26.35 -15.98
C ARG A 494 4.97 27.75 -15.64
N TYR A 495 4.83 28.05 -14.35
CA TYR A 495 4.43 29.36 -13.87
C TYR A 495 5.41 30.44 -14.30
N ASP A 496 6.71 30.24 -14.13
CA ASP A 496 7.74 31.18 -14.55
C ASP A 496 7.74 31.40 -16.07
N CYS A 497 7.58 30.38 -16.88
CA CYS A 497 7.43 30.47 -18.31
C CYS A 497 6.19 31.33 -18.69
N LEU A 498 5.05 31.09 -18.09
CA LEU A 498 3.81 31.81 -18.30
C LEU A 498 3.97 33.30 -17.94
N LYS A 499 4.65 33.62 -16.84
CA LYS A 499 4.90 35.02 -16.42
C LYS A 499 5.77 35.79 -17.41
N ASN A 500 6.74 35.13 -18.04
CA ASN A 500 7.68 35.75 -18.97
C ASN A 500 7.23 35.70 -20.46
N MET A 501 6.10 35.03 -20.73
CA MET A 501 5.52 34.91 -22.08
C MET A 501 4.65 36.12 -22.41
N ASP A 502 4.64 36.55 -23.66
CA ASP A 502 3.72 37.61 -24.09
C ASP A 502 2.25 37.11 -24.04
N LYS A 503 1.31 38.09 -24.02
CA LYS A 503 -0.13 37.77 -23.85
C LYS A 503 -0.72 36.94 -25.00
N ASN A 504 -0.21 37.05 -26.22
CA ASN A 504 -0.75 36.30 -27.36
C ASN A 504 -0.30 34.85 -27.35
N ASP A 505 0.98 34.61 -27.01
CA ASP A 505 1.49 33.24 -26.89
C ASP A 505 0.94 32.55 -25.66
N ARG A 506 0.72 33.29 -24.56
CA ARG A 506 0.10 32.76 -23.34
C ARG A 506 -1.30 32.14 -23.60
N ARG A 507 -2.09 32.75 -24.50
CA ARG A 507 -3.42 32.23 -24.89
C ARG A 507 -3.38 30.90 -25.64
N LYS A 508 -2.24 30.49 -26.16
CA LYS A 508 -2.05 29.21 -26.89
C LYS A 508 -1.65 28.05 -25.96
N VAL A 509 -1.31 28.38 -24.72
CA VAL A 509 -0.87 27.37 -23.75
C VAL A 509 -2.05 26.54 -23.27
N VAL A 510 -1.87 25.21 -23.14
CA VAL A 510 -2.87 24.31 -22.59
C VAL A 510 -3.11 24.66 -21.12
N PRO A 511 -4.34 24.97 -20.70
CA PRO A 511 -4.65 25.19 -19.31
C PRO A 511 -4.48 23.89 -18.49
N ARG A 512 -3.90 24.00 -17.30
CA ARG A 512 -3.73 22.86 -16.38
C ARG A 512 -4.27 23.13 -14.99
N VAL A 513 -4.91 22.12 -14.45
CA VAL A 513 -5.22 22.00 -13.02
C VAL A 513 -4.34 20.89 -12.46
N CYS A 514 -3.30 21.29 -11.73
CA CYS A 514 -2.39 20.36 -11.07
C CYS A 514 -2.97 19.98 -9.70
N ILE A 515 -3.19 18.71 -9.47
CA ILE A 515 -3.81 18.17 -8.25
C ILE A 515 -2.79 17.26 -7.56
N ILE A 516 -2.38 17.65 -6.36
CA ILE A 516 -1.47 16.87 -5.51
C ILE A 516 -2.21 16.49 -4.23
N GLY A 517 -2.03 15.28 -3.76
CA GLY A 517 -2.61 14.82 -2.51
C GLY A 517 -1.82 13.66 -1.92
N GLY A 518 -1.84 13.55 -0.60
CA GLY A 518 -1.17 12.47 0.11
C GLY A 518 -0.68 12.88 1.49
N LYS A 519 -0.57 11.89 2.37
CA LYS A 519 -0.08 12.07 3.75
C LYS A 519 1.44 11.89 3.79
N ALA A 520 2.12 12.74 4.58
CA ALA A 520 3.51 12.52 4.98
C ALA A 520 3.54 11.69 6.27
N ALA A 521 4.53 10.82 6.44
CA ALA A 521 4.73 10.15 7.72
C ALA A 521 5.00 11.20 8.83
N PRO A 522 4.52 11.00 10.06
CA PRO A 522 4.61 12.02 11.12
C PRO A 522 6.04 12.51 11.40
N GLY A 523 7.01 11.61 11.35
CA GLY A 523 8.42 11.93 11.56
C GLY A 523 9.21 12.31 10.30
N TYR A 524 8.59 12.38 9.13
CA TYR A 524 9.29 12.63 7.86
C TYR A 524 9.31 14.12 7.50
N GLU A 525 10.26 14.86 8.05
CA GLU A 525 10.36 16.31 7.93
C GLU A 525 10.44 16.82 6.48
N ILE A 526 11.24 16.19 5.63
CA ILE A 526 11.37 16.57 4.21
C ILE A 526 10.02 16.43 3.50
N ALA A 527 9.28 15.36 3.74
CA ALA A 527 7.95 15.17 3.16
C ALA A 527 6.94 16.23 3.63
N LYS A 528 7.00 16.63 4.91
CA LYS A 528 6.17 17.73 5.44
C LYS A 528 6.53 19.07 4.81
N LYS A 529 7.82 19.34 4.56
CA LYS A 529 8.27 20.54 3.83
C LYS A 529 7.81 20.57 2.39
N ILE A 530 7.74 19.41 1.72
CA ILE A 530 7.18 19.29 0.37
C ILE A 530 5.71 19.72 0.35
N ILE A 531 4.90 19.30 1.33
CA ILE A 531 3.51 19.73 1.47
C ILE A 531 3.42 21.25 1.64
N LYS A 532 4.23 21.83 2.53
CA LYS A 532 4.27 23.26 2.76
C LYS A 532 4.66 24.04 1.51
N LEU A 533 5.66 23.56 0.76
CA LEU A 533 6.05 24.20 -0.51
C LEU A 533 4.90 24.14 -1.54
N CYS A 534 4.20 23.01 -1.63
CA CYS A 534 3.04 22.87 -2.50
C CYS A 534 1.98 23.93 -2.20
N HIS A 535 1.65 24.17 -0.92
CA HIS A 535 0.70 25.20 -0.51
C HIS A 535 1.21 26.62 -0.81
N ALA A 536 2.49 26.90 -0.55
CA ALA A 536 3.08 28.20 -0.84
C ALA A 536 3.08 28.53 -2.35
N VAL A 537 3.36 27.53 -3.18
CA VAL A 537 3.26 27.66 -4.65
C VAL A 537 1.80 27.84 -5.09
N ALA A 538 0.88 27.06 -4.53
CA ALA A 538 -0.55 27.14 -4.84
C ALA A 538 -1.12 28.53 -4.51
N GLU A 539 -0.79 29.08 -3.35
CA GLU A 539 -1.21 30.44 -2.96
C GLU A 539 -0.74 31.48 -3.96
N LYS A 540 0.52 31.40 -4.39
CA LYS A 540 1.09 32.33 -5.36
C LYS A 540 0.46 32.21 -6.75
N VAL A 541 0.34 30.97 -7.25
CA VAL A 541 -0.15 30.68 -8.60
C VAL A 541 -1.64 30.97 -8.74
N ASN A 542 -2.44 30.53 -7.78
CA ASN A 542 -3.91 30.62 -7.85
C ASN A 542 -4.43 32.06 -7.74
N ASN A 543 -3.68 32.94 -7.06
CA ASN A 543 -4.04 34.36 -6.86
C ASN A 543 -3.41 35.29 -7.90
N ASP A 544 -2.62 34.76 -8.84
CA ASP A 544 -2.00 35.60 -9.89
C ASP A 544 -2.99 35.85 -11.03
N ALA A 545 -3.48 37.10 -11.12
CA ALA A 545 -4.46 37.51 -12.11
C ALA A 545 -3.94 37.41 -13.56
N ASP A 546 -2.63 37.51 -13.78
CA ASP A 546 -2.02 37.36 -15.11
C ASP A 546 -2.07 35.93 -15.61
N ILE A 547 -2.09 34.96 -14.70
CA ILE A 547 -2.13 33.53 -14.97
C ILE A 547 -3.56 33.03 -15.09
N GLY A 548 -4.45 33.46 -14.19
CA GLY A 548 -5.88 33.12 -14.23
C GLY A 548 -6.10 31.59 -14.25
N ASP A 549 -6.89 31.12 -15.23
CA ASP A 549 -7.24 29.70 -15.38
C ASP A 549 -6.20 28.89 -16.18
N LEU A 550 -5.11 29.51 -16.64
CA LEU A 550 -4.06 28.81 -17.39
C LEU A 550 -3.28 27.80 -16.51
N LEU A 551 -3.20 28.10 -15.21
CA LEU A 551 -2.55 27.20 -14.24
C LEU A 551 -3.22 27.34 -12.87
N LYS A 552 -3.68 26.25 -12.33
CA LYS A 552 -4.14 26.13 -10.96
C LYS A 552 -3.38 24.98 -10.28
N LEU A 553 -3.08 25.15 -9.00
CA LEU A 553 -2.50 24.11 -8.16
C LEU A 553 -3.39 23.90 -6.94
N VAL A 554 -3.79 22.67 -6.72
CA VAL A 554 -4.65 22.26 -5.60
C VAL A 554 -4.00 21.13 -4.84
N PHE A 555 -3.87 21.29 -3.53
CA PHE A 555 -3.54 20.16 -2.63
C PHE A 555 -4.83 19.62 -2.03
N ILE A 556 -5.06 18.31 -2.20
CA ILE A 556 -6.21 17.61 -1.59
C ILE A 556 -5.76 17.03 -0.24
N PRO A 557 -6.26 17.55 0.89
CA PRO A 557 -5.93 17.03 2.20
C PRO A 557 -6.60 15.69 2.46
N ASP A 558 -6.05 14.97 3.41
CA ASP A 558 -6.58 13.70 3.94
C ASP A 558 -6.91 12.64 2.87
N TYR A 559 -6.04 12.53 1.86
CA TYR A 559 -6.22 11.56 0.78
C TYR A 559 -6.43 10.14 1.30
N ASN A 560 -7.57 9.56 0.98
CA ASN A 560 -8.05 8.25 1.38
C ASN A 560 -8.77 7.54 0.24
N VAL A 561 -9.40 6.38 0.47
CA VAL A 561 -10.06 5.60 -0.58
C VAL A 561 -11.28 6.34 -1.16
N SER A 562 -12.12 6.94 -0.31
CA SER A 562 -13.29 7.70 -0.76
C SER A 562 -12.91 8.88 -1.64
N VAL A 563 -11.86 9.60 -1.29
CA VAL A 563 -11.31 10.69 -2.12
C VAL A 563 -10.72 10.15 -3.41
N ALA A 564 -10.02 9.01 -3.37
CA ALA A 564 -9.48 8.37 -4.56
C ALA A 564 -10.57 7.97 -5.56
N GLU A 565 -11.72 7.49 -5.10
CA GLU A 565 -12.88 7.11 -5.92
C GLU A 565 -13.47 8.30 -6.68
N LEU A 566 -13.24 9.52 -6.22
CA LEU A 566 -13.64 10.76 -6.89
C LEU A 566 -12.55 11.30 -7.81
N VAL A 567 -11.29 11.32 -7.34
CA VAL A 567 -10.16 11.90 -8.06
C VAL A 567 -9.78 11.10 -9.29
N ILE A 568 -9.75 9.78 -9.18
CA ILE A 568 -9.28 8.89 -10.26
C ILE A 568 -10.16 8.96 -11.51
N PRO A 569 -11.49 8.86 -11.43
CA PRO A 569 -12.36 9.00 -12.60
C PRO A 569 -12.27 10.38 -13.29
N GLY A 570 -12.04 11.44 -12.52
CA GLY A 570 -11.96 12.81 -13.00
C GLY A 570 -10.60 13.23 -13.59
N ALA A 571 -9.57 12.41 -13.49
CA ALA A 571 -8.24 12.73 -13.98
C ALA A 571 -8.10 12.55 -15.50
N ASP A 572 -7.40 13.46 -16.15
CA ASP A 572 -6.98 13.34 -17.56
C ASP A 572 -5.58 12.74 -17.66
N LEU A 573 -4.66 13.21 -16.84
CA LEU A 573 -3.26 12.78 -16.78
C LEU A 573 -2.92 12.41 -15.33
N SER A 574 -2.17 11.34 -15.13
CA SER A 574 -1.67 10.96 -13.80
C SER A 574 -0.15 10.76 -13.82
N GLN A 575 0.50 11.21 -12.75
CA GLN A 575 1.95 11.17 -12.64
C GLN A 575 2.45 10.01 -11.77
N HIS A 576 3.25 9.13 -12.38
CA HIS A 576 3.91 7.99 -11.76
C HIS A 576 5.41 8.12 -12.00
N ILE A 577 6.01 9.09 -11.32
CA ILE A 577 7.30 9.67 -11.63
C ILE A 577 8.40 9.32 -10.62
N SER A 578 8.31 8.16 -9.98
CA SER A 578 9.35 7.68 -9.07
C SER A 578 10.72 7.61 -9.74
N THR A 579 11.78 7.78 -8.96
CA THR A 579 13.13 7.48 -9.44
C THR A 579 13.20 6.01 -9.83
N ALA A 580 13.67 5.68 -11.03
CA ALA A 580 13.69 4.33 -11.54
C ALA A 580 14.37 3.35 -10.56
N GLY A 581 13.74 2.20 -10.33
CA GLY A 581 14.20 1.18 -9.41
C GLY A 581 13.81 1.41 -7.92
N HIS A 582 12.87 2.31 -7.62
CA HIS A 582 12.43 2.59 -6.25
C HIS A 582 10.98 2.18 -5.97
N GLU A 583 10.09 2.21 -6.96
CA GLU A 583 8.72 1.74 -6.81
C GLU A 583 8.64 0.25 -7.13
N ALA A 584 8.42 -0.60 -6.14
CA ALA A 584 8.38 -2.05 -6.32
C ALA A 584 7.34 -2.50 -7.38
N SER A 585 6.16 -1.96 -7.32
CA SER A 585 5.10 -2.15 -8.31
C SER A 585 4.41 -0.82 -8.62
N GLY A 586 3.81 -0.20 -7.61
CA GLY A 586 2.77 0.80 -7.78
C GLY A 586 1.46 0.16 -8.22
N THR A 587 0.36 0.62 -7.66
CA THR A 587 -1.00 0.19 -8.04
C THR A 587 -1.89 1.37 -8.43
N GLY A 588 -1.41 2.59 -8.19
CA GLY A 588 -2.10 3.80 -8.60
C GLY A 588 -2.31 3.88 -10.11
N SER A 589 -1.26 3.65 -10.88
CA SER A 589 -1.29 3.62 -12.35
C SER A 589 -2.37 2.69 -12.91
N MET A 590 -2.57 1.52 -12.31
CA MET A 590 -3.57 0.54 -12.74
C MET A 590 -5.01 1.07 -12.58
N LYS A 591 -5.28 1.79 -11.49
CA LYS A 591 -6.60 2.41 -11.23
C LYS A 591 -6.89 3.54 -12.23
N PHE A 592 -5.90 4.35 -12.51
CA PHE A 592 -5.99 5.41 -13.52
C PHE A 592 -6.20 4.85 -14.92
N LEU A 593 -5.46 3.79 -15.31
CA LEU A 593 -5.69 3.08 -16.57
C LEU A 593 -7.13 2.57 -16.71
N MET A 594 -7.66 1.92 -15.69
CA MET A 594 -9.05 1.41 -15.69
C MET A 594 -10.08 2.50 -15.96
N ASN A 595 -9.76 3.75 -15.59
CA ASN A 595 -10.62 4.92 -15.79
C ASN A 595 -10.25 5.74 -17.04
N GLY A 596 -9.43 5.21 -17.93
CA GLY A 596 -9.04 5.87 -19.17
C GLY A 596 -8.21 7.14 -18.96
N CYS A 597 -7.46 7.23 -17.86
CA CYS A 597 -6.52 8.31 -17.61
C CYS A 597 -5.17 8.00 -18.26
N LEU A 598 -4.55 8.98 -18.90
CA LEU A 598 -3.22 8.80 -19.47
C LEU A 598 -2.13 8.92 -18.40
N LEU A 599 -1.00 8.26 -18.64
CA LEU A 599 0.11 8.21 -17.69
C LEU A 599 1.29 9.06 -18.16
N LEU A 600 1.82 9.88 -17.26
CA LEU A 600 3.16 10.45 -17.35
C LEU A 600 4.03 9.72 -16.34
N ALA A 601 5.04 8.99 -16.80
CA ALA A 601 5.67 7.98 -15.96
C ALA A 601 7.16 7.78 -16.29
N THR A 602 7.85 7.22 -15.29
CA THR A 602 9.18 6.59 -15.48
C THR A 602 9.01 5.08 -15.71
N ALA A 603 10.00 4.46 -16.35
CA ALA A 603 10.03 3.01 -16.54
C ALA A 603 10.44 2.32 -15.23
N ASP A 604 9.51 2.23 -14.26
CA ASP A 604 9.71 1.71 -12.92
C ASP A 604 8.54 0.82 -12.49
N GLY A 605 8.80 -0.17 -11.66
CA GLY A 605 7.79 -1.06 -11.11
C GLY A 605 6.90 -1.70 -12.17
N SER A 606 5.59 -1.68 -11.94
CA SER A 606 4.60 -2.22 -12.89
C SER A 606 4.40 -1.37 -14.15
N THR A 607 4.93 -0.16 -14.20
CA THR A 607 4.84 0.69 -15.41
C THR A 607 5.53 0.03 -16.61
N VAL A 608 6.59 -0.75 -16.38
CA VAL A 608 7.26 -1.51 -17.46
C VAL A 608 6.29 -2.50 -18.11
N GLU A 609 5.50 -3.20 -17.30
CA GLU A 609 4.48 -4.14 -17.82
C GLU A 609 3.28 -3.39 -18.45
N ILE A 610 2.96 -2.20 -17.96
CA ILE A 610 1.97 -1.32 -18.61
C ILE A 610 2.45 -0.90 -20.01
N ILE A 611 3.72 -0.57 -20.16
CA ILE A 611 4.31 -0.25 -21.48
C ILE A 611 4.22 -1.45 -22.43
N GLU A 612 4.47 -2.66 -21.93
CA GLU A 612 4.36 -3.90 -22.72
C GLU A 612 2.92 -4.12 -23.24
N GLU A 613 1.88 -3.83 -22.42
CA GLU A 613 0.47 -4.04 -22.79
C GLU A 613 -0.14 -2.90 -23.63
N LEU A 614 0.22 -1.68 -23.32
CA LEU A 614 -0.39 -0.48 -23.89
C LEU A 614 0.36 0.04 -25.14
N GLY A 615 1.67 -0.21 -25.20
CA GLY A 615 2.59 0.38 -26.17
C GLY A 615 3.09 1.76 -25.72
N SER A 616 4.34 2.07 -26.05
CA SER A 616 5.03 3.30 -25.65
C SER A 616 4.40 4.59 -26.21
N ASP A 617 3.63 4.50 -27.30
CA ASP A 617 3.00 5.66 -27.96
C ASP A 617 1.74 6.16 -27.25
N ASN A 618 1.23 5.41 -26.27
CA ASN A 618 -0.02 5.70 -25.57
C ASN A 618 0.19 6.21 -24.13
N LEU A 619 1.43 6.54 -23.76
CA LEU A 619 1.79 7.17 -22.50
C LEU A 619 3.01 8.08 -22.68
N PHE A 620 3.31 8.91 -21.69
CA PHE A 620 4.41 9.89 -21.73
C PHE A 620 5.54 9.43 -20.83
N LEU A 621 6.61 8.92 -21.41
CA LEU A 621 7.77 8.38 -20.69
C LEU A 621 8.90 9.40 -20.59
N PHE A 622 9.61 9.37 -19.46
CA PHE A 622 10.82 10.16 -19.24
C PHE A 622 11.74 9.51 -18.21
N GLY A 623 12.92 10.10 -18.05
CA GLY A 623 13.85 9.82 -16.98
C GLY A 623 14.80 8.66 -17.22
N ALA A 624 15.77 8.53 -16.33
CA ALA A 624 16.78 7.50 -16.34
C ALA A 624 16.16 6.10 -16.21
N LYS A 625 16.81 5.10 -16.83
CA LYS A 625 16.46 3.69 -16.65
C LYS A 625 17.12 3.14 -15.39
N VAL A 626 16.60 2.02 -14.88
CA VAL A 626 17.08 1.37 -13.64
C VAL A 626 18.58 1.07 -13.69
N GLU A 627 19.08 0.70 -14.86
CA GLU A 627 20.50 0.37 -15.08
C GLU A 627 21.42 1.60 -15.01
N GLU A 628 20.89 2.77 -15.34
CA GLU A 628 21.64 4.03 -15.40
C GLU A 628 21.75 4.74 -14.04
N VAL A 629 20.83 4.45 -13.10
CA VAL A 629 20.69 5.16 -11.83
C VAL A 629 21.99 5.15 -11.00
N ALA A 630 22.68 4.01 -10.92
CA ALA A 630 23.90 3.90 -10.13
C ALA A 630 25.01 4.80 -10.69
N GLU A 631 25.23 4.76 -12.00
CA GLU A 631 26.22 5.58 -12.69
C GLU A 631 25.92 7.08 -12.58
N LEU A 632 24.64 7.46 -12.71
CA LEU A 632 24.20 8.85 -12.59
C LEU A 632 24.39 9.37 -11.16
N ARG A 633 24.19 8.55 -10.14
CA ARG A 633 24.48 8.91 -8.75
C ARG A 633 25.96 9.11 -8.47
N GLU A 634 26.82 8.26 -9.02
CA GLU A 634 28.27 8.43 -8.92
C GLU A 634 28.74 9.73 -9.58
N LYS A 635 28.12 10.12 -10.67
CA LYS A 635 28.39 11.38 -11.37
C LYS A 635 27.73 12.61 -10.76
N GLY A 636 26.80 12.43 -9.83
CA GLY A 636 25.83 13.43 -9.33
C GLY A 636 26.44 14.79 -8.97
N GLY A 637 27.56 14.84 -8.26
CA GLY A 637 28.26 16.08 -7.91
C GLY A 637 28.94 16.80 -9.09
N ALA A 638 29.09 16.13 -10.25
CA ALA A 638 29.72 16.67 -11.47
C ALA A 638 28.68 17.04 -12.56
N LEU A 639 27.42 16.67 -12.41
CA LEU A 639 26.36 17.00 -13.36
C LEU A 639 25.98 18.48 -13.19
N LYS A 640 26.14 19.27 -14.26
CA LYS A 640 25.63 20.64 -14.28
C LYS A 640 24.12 20.58 -14.21
N VAL A 641 23.55 21.18 -13.16
CA VAL A 641 22.10 21.40 -13.05
C VAL A 641 21.61 22.17 -14.29
N PRO A 642 20.60 21.67 -15.03
CA PRO A 642 20.07 22.38 -16.20
C PRO A 642 19.69 23.83 -15.85
N LEU A 643 19.93 24.77 -16.76
CA LEU A 643 19.70 26.21 -16.51
C LEU A 643 18.24 26.48 -16.05
N GLN A 644 17.28 25.80 -16.66
CA GLN A 644 15.86 25.92 -16.32
C GLN A 644 15.62 25.46 -14.87
N PHE A 645 16.25 24.38 -14.45
CA PHE A 645 16.14 23.86 -13.09
C PHE A 645 16.86 24.76 -12.07
N ALA A 646 18.07 25.25 -12.41
CA ALA A 646 18.78 26.20 -11.57
C ALA A 646 17.96 27.48 -11.30
N ARG A 647 17.15 27.92 -12.29
CA ARG A 647 16.25 29.08 -12.14
C ARG A 647 15.10 28.75 -11.15
N VAL A 648 14.51 27.58 -11.23
CA VAL A 648 13.46 27.13 -10.30
C VAL A 648 14.00 27.07 -8.87
N LEU A 649 15.15 26.43 -8.67
CA LEU A 649 15.81 26.35 -7.35
C LEU A 649 16.10 27.73 -6.78
N ARG A 650 16.56 28.68 -7.63
CA ARG A 650 16.80 30.07 -7.21
C ARG A 650 15.52 30.74 -6.75
N MET A 651 14.39 30.59 -7.46
CA MET A 651 13.10 31.17 -7.04
C MET A 651 12.69 30.69 -5.64
N VAL A 652 12.85 29.40 -5.34
CA VAL A 652 12.56 28.84 -4.02
C VAL A 652 13.52 29.40 -2.97
N ARG A 653 14.81 29.40 -3.23
CA ARG A 653 15.88 29.84 -2.33
C ARG A 653 15.80 31.33 -2.03
N ASP A 654 15.49 32.16 -3.02
CA ASP A 654 15.38 33.61 -2.85
C ASP A 654 14.09 34.06 -2.16
N GLY A 655 13.21 33.09 -1.78
CA GLY A 655 11.99 33.35 -1.05
C GLY A 655 10.83 33.86 -1.89
N TYR A 656 10.81 33.59 -3.21
CA TYR A 656 9.70 33.99 -4.08
C TYR A 656 8.36 33.40 -3.63
N PHE A 657 8.41 32.21 -3.03
CA PHE A 657 7.26 31.50 -2.44
C PHE A 657 7.19 31.63 -0.90
N GLY A 658 7.89 32.60 -0.31
CA GLY A 658 7.98 32.82 1.14
C GLY A 658 9.02 31.91 1.80
N ASP A 659 9.16 32.00 3.08
CA ASP A 659 9.94 31.19 4.04
C ASP A 659 11.20 30.46 3.44
N LYS A 660 12.12 31.27 2.91
CA LYS A 660 13.32 30.77 2.20
C LYS A 660 14.17 29.83 3.07
N ASP A 661 14.30 30.13 4.37
CA ASP A 661 15.15 29.35 5.27
C ASP A 661 14.52 27.98 5.55
N TYR A 662 13.18 27.90 5.59
CA TYR A 662 12.45 26.65 5.76
C TYR A 662 12.59 25.72 4.54
N PHE A 663 12.58 26.31 3.32
CA PHE A 663 12.66 25.54 2.08
C PHE A 663 14.10 25.25 1.61
N GLN A 664 15.12 25.85 2.23
CA GLN A 664 16.52 25.63 1.85
C GLN A 664 16.88 24.15 1.78
N SER A 665 16.46 23.37 2.76
CA SER A 665 16.73 21.93 2.82
C SER A 665 16.14 21.15 1.62
N LEU A 666 15.07 21.61 0.99
CA LEU A 666 14.53 21.00 -0.23
C LEU A 666 15.46 21.24 -1.43
N CYS A 667 16.03 22.44 -1.54
CA CYS A 667 17.03 22.75 -2.57
C CYS A 667 18.33 21.95 -2.30
N ASP A 668 18.70 21.80 -1.04
CA ASP A 668 19.92 21.09 -0.63
C ASP A 668 19.89 19.61 -0.99
N THR A 669 18.71 18.96 -1.07
CA THR A 669 18.60 17.56 -1.52
C THR A 669 19.18 17.37 -2.93
N VAL A 670 19.12 18.40 -3.76
CA VAL A 670 19.64 18.38 -5.12
C VAL A 670 21.08 18.90 -5.18
N GLU A 671 21.33 20.08 -4.58
CA GLU A 671 22.58 20.82 -4.76
C GLU A 671 23.71 20.33 -3.86
N VAL A 672 23.41 19.89 -2.64
CA VAL A 672 24.36 19.42 -1.63
C VAL A 672 24.30 17.90 -1.45
N GLY A 673 23.09 17.34 -1.51
CA GLY A 673 22.80 15.91 -1.31
C GLY A 673 23.08 15.02 -2.53
N ASN A 674 23.87 15.49 -3.49
CA ASN A 674 24.24 14.76 -4.72
C ASN A 674 23.03 14.31 -5.58
N ASP A 675 21.88 14.98 -5.47
CA ASP A 675 20.68 14.66 -6.25
C ASP A 675 20.32 13.14 -6.22
N PHE A 676 20.31 12.56 -5.04
CA PHE A 676 20.14 11.11 -4.86
C PHE A 676 18.93 10.53 -5.60
N TYR A 677 17.86 11.30 -5.70
CA TYR A 677 16.64 10.90 -6.42
C TYR A 677 16.57 11.41 -7.86
N LEU A 678 17.67 11.94 -8.42
CA LEU A 678 17.84 12.34 -9.82
C LEU A 678 16.83 13.39 -10.30
N LEU A 679 16.47 14.36 -9.45
CA LEU A 679 15.54 15.42 -9.83
C LEU A 679 16.15 16.32 -10.92
N GLY A 680 17.40 16.75 -10.74
CA GLY A 680 18.12 17.58 -11.70
C GLY A 680 18.46 16.83 -12.99
N SER A 681 18.88 15.57 -12.86
CA SER A 681 19.19 14.73 -14.01
C SER A 681 17.98 14.49 -14.92
N ASP A 682 16.82 14.20 -14.33
CA ASP A 682 15.60 13.87 -15.08
C ASP A 682 14.75 15.10 -15.46
N PHE A 683 15.05 16.31 -14.95
CA PHE A 683 14.21 17.49 -15.13
C PHE A 683 13.97 17.84 -16.58
N GLY A 684 14.99 17.77 -17.43
CA GLY A 684 14.87 18.09 -18.86
C GLY A 684 13.89 17.17 -19.57
N SER A 685 14.08 15.86 -19.45
CA SER A 685 13.19 14.85 -20.05
C SER A 685 11.77 14.88 -19.45
N TYR A 686 11.64 15.24 -18.17
CA TYR A 686 10.35 15.48 -17.54
C TYR A 686 9.58 16.62 -18.20
N LEU A 687 10.24 17.75 -18.48
CA LEU A 687 9.63 18.88 -19.20
C LEU A 687 9.24 18.51 -20.62
N GLU A 688 10.05 17.73 -21.32
CA GLU A 688 9.73 17.21 -22.67
C GLU A 688 8.47 16.32 -22.63
N ALA A 689 8.34 15.42 -21.66
CA ALA A 689 7.16 14.59 -21.48
C ALA A 689 5.91 15.41 -21.15
N GLN A 690 6.06 16.47 -20.34
CA GLN A 690 4.99 17.42 -20.06
C GLN A 690 4.52 18.15 -21.32
N ALA A 691 5.45 18.58 -22.17
CA ALA A 691 5.14 19.25 -23.44
C ALA A 691 4.48 18.27 -24.44
N ALA A 692 4.90 17.00 -24.45
CA ALA A 692 4.26 15.97 -25.27
C ALA A 692 2.81 15.72 -24.84
N ALA A 693 2.52 15.72 -23.53
CA ALA A 693 1.17 15.63 -23.00
C ALA A 693 0.31 16.84 -23.43
N ASP A 694 0.84 18.06 -23.32
CA ASP A 694 0.14 19.26 -23.81
C ASP A 694 -0.19 19.15 -25.31
N LYS A 695 0.78 18.72 -26.11
CA LYS A 695 0.58 18.55 -27.56
C LYS A 695 -0.49 17.50 -27.88
N ALA A 696 -0.53 16.40 -27.15
CA ALA A 696 -1.54 15.37 -27.35
C ALA A 696 -2.94 15.83 -26.91
N PHE A 697 -3.02 16.64 -25.84
CA PHE A 697 -4.29 17.12 -25.30
C PHE A 697 -5.05 18.07 -26.24
N VAL A 698 -4.33 18.85 -27.04
CA VAL A 698 -4.94 19.73 -28.05
C VAL A 698 -5.45 18.99 -29.29
N GLU A 699 -5.21 17.70 -29.40
CA GLU A 699 -5.73 16.79 -30.42
C GLU A 699 -6.81 15.87 -29.80
N PRO A 700 -8.09 16.33 -29.66
CA PRO A 700 -9.10 15.61 -28.84
C PRO A 700 -9.33 14.16 -29.29
N ASP A 701 -9.34 13.92 -30.59
CA ASP A 701 -9.55 12.57 -31.12
C ASP A 701 -8.41 11.63 -30.77
N LYS A 702 -7.18 12.10 -30.83
CA LYS A 702 -6.01 11.34 -30.42
C LYS A 702 -6.03 11.06 -28.92
N TRP A 703 -6.30 12.05 -28.10
CA TRP A 703 -6.38 11.93 -26.64
C TRP A 703 -7.42 10.89 -26.22
N ILE A 704 -8.62 10.97 -26.82
CA ILE A 704 -9.71 10.03 -26.51
C ILE A 704 -9.34 8.60 -26.94
N LYS A 705 -8.71 8.40 -28.09
CA LYS A 705 -8.24 7.09 -28.53
C LYS A 705 -7.23 6.51 -27.56
N MET A 706 -6.23 7.30 -27.15
CA MET A 706 -5.26 6.88 -26.13
C MET A 706 -5.93 6.53 -24.81
N SER A 707 -6.94 7.30 -24.39
CA SER A 707 -7.73 7.06 -23.17
C SER A 707 -8.49 5.72 -23.23
N ILE A 708 -9.15 5.43 -24.34
CA ILE A 708 -9.86 4.15 -24.55
C ILE A 708 -8.87 2.97 -24.53
N LEU A 709 -7.74 3.11 -25.22
CA LEU A 709 -6.70 2.08 -25.26
C LEU A 709 -6.11 1.82 -23.89
N SER A 710 -5.96 2.85 -23.04
CA SER A 710 -5.52 2.70 -21.65
C SER A 710 -6.49 1.82 -20.85
N ALA A 711 -7.80 2.06 -20.96
CA ALA A 711 -8.80 1.21 -20.31
C ALA A 711 -8.83 -0.22 -20.90
N ALA A 712 -8.70 -0.36 -22.22
CA ALA A 712 -8.65 -1.66 -22.90
C ALA A 712 -7.47 -2.53 -22.45
N ALA A 713 -6.31 -1.92 -22.15
CA ALA A 713 -5.13 -2.61 -21.67
C ALA A 713 -5.17 -2.95 -20.18
N SER A 714 -6.13 -2.39 -19.42
CA SER A 714 -6.13 -2.46 -17.96
C SER A 714 -6.53 -3.84 -17.39
N GLY A 715 -7.16 -4.71 -18.18
CA GLY A 715 -7.62 -6.03 -17.72
C GLY A 715 -6.48 -6.89 -17.16
N ARG A 716 -5.29 -6.83 -17.76
CA ARG A 716 -4.07 -7.49 -17.29
C ARG A 716 -3.74 -7.15 -15.83
N PHE A 717 -4.14 -5.97 -15.34
CA PHE A 717 -3.84 -5.45 -14.01
C PHE A 717 -4.99 -5.65 -13.01
N SER A 718 -5.92 -6.56 -13.31
CA SER A 718 -6.93 -7.02 -12.36
C SER A 718 -6.30 -7.83 -11.23
N SER A 719 -6.75 -7.60 -9.98
CA SER A 719 -6.37 -8.43 -8.83
C SER A 719 -6.88 -9.87 -8.95
N ASP A 720 -7.88 -10.12 -9.78
CA ASP A 720 -8.37 -11.47 -10.06
C ASP A 720 -7.27 -12.32 -10.75
N ARG A 721 -6.55 -11.74 -11.72
CA ARG A 721 -5.38 -12.38 -12.31
C ARG A 721 -4.30 -12.63 -11.26
N THR A 722 -3.99 -11.63 -10.44
CA THR A 722 -3.00 -11.75 -9.36
C THR A 722 -3.33 -12.92 -8.43
N ILE A 723 -4.59 -13.04 -8.01
CA ILE A 723 -5.03 -14.11 -7.10
C ILE A 723 -4.96 -15.48 -7.77
N ARG A 724 -5.36 -15.62 -9.04
CA ARG A 724 -5.20 -16.89 -9.78
C ARG A 724 -3.74 -17.32 -9.85
N GLU A 725 -2.83 -16.38 -10.13
CA GLU A 725 -1.39 -16.67 -10.14
C GLU A 725 -0.88 -17.12 -8.77
N TYR A 726 -1.29 -16.49 -7.67
CA TYR A 726 -0.93 -16.93 -6.32
C TYR A 726 -1.52 -18.29 -5.98
N ALA A 727 -2.80 -18.53 -6.28
CA ALA A 727 -3.48 -19.79 -6.00
C ALA A 727 -2.80 -20.95 -6.73
N GLU A 728 -2.49 -20.78 -8.02
CA GLU A 728 -1.88 -21.81 -8.86
C GLU A 728 -0.40 -22.05 -8.53
N ARG A 729 0.39 -20.97 -8.43
CA ARG A 729 1.85 -21.06 -8.37
C ARG A 729 2.40 -21.13 -6.95
N THR A 730 1.74 -20.51 -5.99
CA THR A 730 2.24 -20.33 -4.62
C THR A 730 1.48 -21.16 -3.61
N TRP A 731 0.17 -20.96 -3.50
CA TRP A 731 -0.64 -21.58 -2.44
C TRP A 731 -1.09 -23.00 -2.79
N LYS A 732 -1.17 -23.35 -4.06
CA LYS A 732 -1.65 -24.65 -4.55
C LYS A 732 -3.05 -24.99 -4.04
N ILE A 733 -3.96 -24.02 -4.17
CA ILE A 733 -5.36 -24.13 -3.75
C ILE A 733 -6.31 -24.02 -4.93
N ASP A 734 -7.43 -24.70 -4.83
CA ASP A 734 -8.52 -24.66 -5.80
C ASP A 734 -9.73 -23.88 -5.26
N PRO A 735 -10.57 -23.32 -6.14
CA PRO A 735 -11.84 -22.72 -5.73
C PRO A 735 -12.72 -23.70 -5.00
N CYS A 736 -13.44 -23.23 -3.97
CA CYS A 736 -14.43 -24.02 -3.29
C CYS A 736 -15.58 -24.38 -4.24
N GLN A 737 -16.03 -25.62 -4.23
CA GLN A 737 -17.32 -25.99 -4.79
C GLN A 737 -18.39 -25.60 -3.76
N CYS A 738 -18.93 -24.38 -3.86
CA CYS A 738 -20.08 -24.00 -3.05
C CYS A 738 -21.29 -24.82 -3.52
N PRO A 739 -21.92 -25.63 -2.67
CA PRO A 739 -23.15 -26.29 -3.06
C PRO A 739 -24.22 -25.24 -3.37
N PHE A 740 -24.86 -25.38 -4.51
CA PHE A 740 -25.94 -24.52 -5.00
C PHE A 740 -27.16 -24.53 -4.08
#